data_3ad49f811f583d758c9c404ef6f08cad
#
_entry.id   3ad49f811f583d758c9c404ef6f08cad
#
_cell.length_a   1.000
_cell.length_b   1.000
_cell.length_c   1.000
_cell.angle_alpha   90.00
_cell.angle_beta   90.00
_cell.angle_gamma   90.00
#
_symmetry.space_group_name_H-M   'P 1'
#
loop_
_entity.id
_entity.type
_entity.pdbx_description
1 polymer ?
#
loop_
_entity_poly.entity_id
_entity_poly.type
_entity_poly.pdbx_seq_one_letter_code
_entity_poly.pdbx_strand_id
1 'polypeptide(L)'
;MFAVTYVVPADRVEVERSNAIIVGRVLRSHVERSPQFGIETVTDVVLEETVKGSVESLFQIHEPGGVLDDQAYVIPGVPAFIVGDRVLLFLYQRENGEYTVNDFELGSFHFTKDAAGRELVIRNESEVNGWDLDGTPHKEPHRAAQQFINYIRGIVRGEEVGEDYVVATLPLAGVTETVKAEPGSLHPITTAAFTAASYTVDLSAGLGARWNIFPSTVSWNRGNSETGVLGNGASQIATAFASWNGGGAHYVLASANPNPNGIMDALDGINNIVFEKNLTGAGLQPYSCTKGGALGMGGMHSALFGGGTHVFHGETFGTTVEVDVSMNQGLGACTLAQLSSEQFNTTVTHEVGHTLGFRHSDQNRTQNALCTTDPSLDCSNAALMDHLLLVGLNGQLQPWDSSAISIVYGNGPACTPPSIAQQPGGSTITSGNSAFLSVTATGTPPLTYQWFAGSSGNTSTPVNGAGATISVGPAVTTSYWVRVTGQCAPAADSAAATITVNPANCPTVVLGTPQAIPVNGGFQLSINTSGGNSFTYLWFLGTSPGLGSQIGAGNPLLVNPAQTASYWCRVTNNCSNTADSAVVTVTIVPCSAPQIVNQPQNQTALIGTTASLTVGANGTAPTITWFQGPSGNTSTPVGSGKTITSPVLTQTTQFWARITNSCGSIDSNAGTITVEVARHRAARR
;
A
#
# COMPACT_ATOMS: atom_id res chain seq x y z
N MET A 1 -9.19 6.22 8.47
CA MET A 1 -9.78 4.94 8.82
C MET A 1 -8.86 4.26 9.79
N PHE A 2 -9.41 3.68 10.77
CA PHE A 2 -8.69 2.89 11.73
C PHE A 2 -8.92 1.45 11.33
N ALA A 3 -7.99 0.58 11.44
CA ALA A 3 -8.26 -0.84 11.38
C ALA A 3 -8.27 -1.40 12.80
N VAL A 4 -9.04 -2.42 13.01
CA VAL A 4 -8.91 -3.22 14.21
C VAL A 4 -7.72 -4.14 14.02
N THR A 5 -6.69 -4.00 14.84
CA THR A 5 -5.56 -4.93 14.81
C THR A 5 -5.91 -6.22 15.55
N TYR A 6 -5.61 -7.36 14.91
CA TYR A 6 -5.92 -8.68 15.46
C TYR A 6 -4.65 -9.51 15.72
N VAL A 7 -4.72 -10.36 16.74
CA VAL A 7 -4.07 -11.67 16.69
C VAL A 7 -5.18 -12.65 16.30
N VAL A 8 -5.18 -13.09 15.04
CA VAL A 8 -6.33 -13.76 14.43
C VAL A 8 -6.59 -15.10 15.10
N PRO A 9 -7.77 -15.29 15.70
CA PRO A 9 -8.11 -16.54 16.35
C PRO A 9 -8.45 -17.62 15.32
N ALA A 10 -8.24 -18.87 15.69
CA ALA A 10 -8.72 -19.98 14.88
C ALA A 10 -10.25 -19.94 14.72
N ASP A 11 -10.76 -20.35 13.56
CA ASP A 11 -12.20 -20.35 13.26
C ASP A 11 -13.05 -21.03 14.36
N ARG A 12 -12.52 -22.08 15.01
CA ARG A 12 -13.16 -22.74 16.17
C ARG A 12 -13.43 -21.77 17.31
N VAL A 13 -12.49 -20.87 17.59
CA VAL A 13 -12.61 -19.90 18.69
C VAL A 13 -13.75 -18.92 18.40
N GLU A 14 -13.86 -18.46 17.16
CA GLU A 14 -14.95 -17.59 16.72
C GLU A 14 -16.30 -18.29 16.81
N VAL A 15 -16.37 -19.58 16.42
CA VAL A 15 -17.58 -20.38 16.60
C VAL A 15 -17.97 -20.49 18.09
N GLU A 16 -17.00 -20.72 18.96
CA GLU A 16 -17.25 -20.87 20.41
C GLU A 16 -17.75 -19.56 21.04
N ARG A 17 -17.15 -18.41 20.68
CA ARG A 17 -17.46 -17.09 21.24
C ARG A 17 -18.81 -16.53 20.80
N SER A 18 -19.27 -16.85 19.60
CA SER A 18 -20.50 -16.29 19.04
C SER A 18 -21.76 -16.79 19.73
N ASN A 19 -22.72 -15.92 19.99
CA ASN A 19 -24.05 -16.30 20.54
C ASN A 19 -24.91 -16.95 19.46
N ALA A 20 -24.86 -16.46 18.24
CA ALA A 20 -25.54 -17.06 17.10
C ALA A 20 -24.63 -17.03 15.86
N ILE A 21 -24.84 -17.99 14.96
CA ILE A 21 -24.20 -18.02 13.63
C ILE A 21 -25.30 -18.31 12.62
N ILE A 22 -25.41 -17.44 11.62
CA ILE A 22 -26.50 -17.50 10.66
C ILE A 22 -25.99 -17.34 9.22
N VAL A 23 -26.77 -17.86 8.28
CA VAL A 23 -26.75 -17.44 6.88
C VAL A 23 -27.95 -16.54 6.67
N GLY A 24 -27.75 -15.39 6.09
CA GLY A 24 -28.81 -14.41 5.86
C GLY A 24 -28.59 -13.58 4.62
N ARG A 25 -29.56 -12.74 4.31
CA ARG A 25 -29.51 -11.80 3.20
C ARG A 25 -29.76 -10.39 3.71
N VAL A 26 -28.88 -9.50 3.33
CA VAL A 26 -28.97 -8.08 3.69
C VAL A 26 -30.16 -7.45 2.96
N LEU A 27 -31.09 -6.86 3.71
CA LEU A 27 -32.29 -6.24 3.18
C LEU A 27 -32.13 -4.74 2.98
N ARG A 28 -31.62 -4.06 3.99
CA ARG A 28 -31.31 -2.62 3.96
C ARG A 28 -30.33 -2.29 5.07
N SER A 29 -29.64 -1.15 4.92
CA SER A 29 -28.88 -0.51 6.00
C SER A 29 -29.27 0.96 6.09
N HIS A 30 -29.22 1.52 7.29
CA HIS A 30 -29.39 2.95 7.55
C HIS A 30 -28.54 3.35 8.74
N VAL A 31 -28.32 4.65 8.89
CA VAL A 31 -27.52 5.21 9.98
C VAL A 31 -28.43 5.99 10.91
N GLU A 32 -28.22 5.85 12.21
CA GLU A 32 -29.00 6.54 13.23
C GLU A 32 -28.17 7.02 14.42
N ARG A 33 -28.77 7.83 15.29
CA ARG A 33 -28.14 8.26 16.55
C ARG A 33 -28.16 7.13 17.56
N SER A 34 -26.99 6.82 18.12
CA SER A 34 -26.82 5.82 19.16
C SER A 34 -26.42 6.49 20.48
N PRO A 35 -27.06 6.13 21.60
CA PRO A 35 -26.63 6.62 22.92
C PRO A 35 -25.23 6.10 23.31
N GLN A 36 -24.81 4.98 22.74
CA GLN A 36 -23.57 4.31 23.08
C GLN A 36 -22.38 4.79 22.23
N PHE A 37 -22.61 5.04 20.92
CA PHE A 37 -21.55 5.35 19.95
C PHE A 37 -21.72 6.69 19.25
N GLY A 38 -22.71 7.48 19.66
CA GLY A 38 -23.07 8.73 18.95
C GLY A 38 -23.72 8.47 17.59
N ILE A 39 -23.12 7.66 16.74
CA ILE A 39 -23.60 7.24 15.41
C ILE A 39 -23.44 5.73 15.27
N GLU A 40 -24.48 5.08 14.75
CA GLU A 40 -24.51 3.62 14.56
C GLU A 40 -25.16 3.29 13.21
N THR A 41 -24.63 2.28 12.54
CA THR A 41 -25.21 1.70 11.32
C THR A 41 -26.06 0.49 11.69
N VAL A 42 -27.33 0.53 11.35
CA VAL A 42 -28.27 -0.55 11.58
C VAL A 42 -28.58 -1.26 10.27
N THR A 43 -28.35 -2.56 10.23
CA THR A 43 -28.56 -3.40 9.05
C THR A 43 -29.62 -4.46 9.32
N ASP A 44 -30.70 -4.42 8.54
CA ASP A 44 -31.75 -5.45 8.56
C ASP A 44 -31.31 -6.67 7.74
N VAL A 45 -31.36 -7.83 8.35
CA VAL A 45 -30.99 -9.11 7.73
C VAL A 45 -32.17 -10.08 7.76
N VAL A 46 -32.50 -10.64 6.60
CA VAL A 46 -33.47 -11.76 6.49
C VAL A 46 -32.75 -13.06 6.68
N LEU A 47 -33.17 -13.83 7.65
CA LEU A 47 -32.61 -15.14 7.98
C LEU A 47 -32.89 -16.15 6.85
N GLU A 48 -31.86 -16.79 6.32
CA GLU A 48 -31.99 -17.94 5.41
C GLU A 48 -31.78 -19.25 6.17
N GLU A 49 -30.81 -19.29 7.11
CA GLU A 49 -30.47 -20.47 7.86
C GLU A 49 -29.85 -20.12 9.22
N THR A 50 -30.22 -20.87 10.28
CA THR A 50 -29.53 -20.83 11.57
C THR A 50 -28.53 -21.98 11.66
N VAL A 51 -27.25 -21.64 11.88
CA VAL A 51 -26.16 -22.62 12.06
C VAL A 51 -25.88 -22.86 13.55
N LYS A 52 -25.94 -21.81 14.38
CA LYS A 52 -25.80 -21.84 15.84
C LYS A 52 -26.77 -20.83 16.48
N GLY A 53 -27.26 -21.14 17.67
CA GLY A 53 -28.13 -20.25 18.44
C GLY A 53 -29.54 -20.12 17.88
N SER A 54 -30.18 -18.96 18.09
CA SER A 54 -31.51 -18.67 17.62
C SER A 54 -31.65 -17.16 17.39
N VAL A 55 -32.13 -16.74 16.21
CA VAL A 55 -32.47 -15.36 15.87
C VAL A 55 -33.84 -15.33 15.20
N GLU A 56 -34.47 -14.19 15.15
CA GLU A 56 -35.75 -13.98 14.44
C GLU A 56 -35.56 -14.08 12.91
N SER A 57 -36.67 -14.32 12.19
CA SER A 57 -36.62 -14.41 10.71
C SER A 57 -36.22 -13.12 10.00
N LEU A 58 -36.42 -11.99 10.66
CA LEU A 58 -35.91 -10.67 10.31
C LEU A 58 -35.35 -10.06 11.59
N PHE A 59 -34.10 -9.69 11.60
CA PHE A 59 -33.41 -9.12 12.76
C PHE A 59 -32.48 -7.99 12.34
N GLN A 60 -32.01 -7.23 13.31
CA GLN A 60 -31.12 -6.09 13.10
C GLN A 60 -29.73 -6.39 13.63
N ILE A 61 -28.73 -5.90 12.91
CA ILE A 61 -27.34 -5.85 13.33
C ILE A 61 -27.00 -4.39 13.56
N HIS A 62 -26.44 -4.09 14.70
CA HIS A 62 -26.06 -2.77 15.14
C HIS A 62 -24.54 -2.65 15.19
N GLU A 63 -23.96 -1.87 14.29
CA GLU A 63 -22.52 -1.64 14.20
C GLU A 63 -22.19 -0.20 14.51
N PRO A 64 -21.13 0.09 15.32
CA PRO A 64 -20.77 1.46 15.63
C PRO A 64 -20.23 2.16 14.36
N GLY A 65 -20.58 3.44 14.19
CA GLY A 65 -20.11 4.26 13.09
C GLY A 65 -21.12 4.48 11.98
N GLY A 66 -20.74 5.34 11.04
CA GLY A 66 -21.54 5.75 9.88
C GLY A 66 -21.48 7.24 9.62
N VAL A 67 -22.24 7.69 8.63
CA VAL A 67 -22.38 9.11 8.26
C VAL A 67 -23.82 9.55 8.50
N LEU A 68 -24.01 10.53 9.34
CA LEU A 68 -25.33 11.08 9.67
C LEU A 68 -25.27 12.61 9.72
N ASP A 69 -26.15 13.25 8.97
CA ASP A 69 -26.18 14.70 8.81
C ASP A 69 -24.86 15.26 8.29
N ASP A 70 -24.15 16.09 9.09
CA ASP A 70 -22.86 16.69 8.79
C ASP A 70 -21.69 16.06 9.55
N GLN A 71 -21.93 14.92 10.17
CA GLN A 71 -20.95 14.19 10.99
C GLN A 71 -20.67 12.81 10.42
N ALA A 72 -19.44 12.40 10.49
CA ALA A 72 -19.02 11.04 10.24
C ALA A 72 -18.33 10.48 11.48
N TYR A 73 -18.67 9.26 11.83
CA TYR A 73 -17.95 8.46 12.80
C TYR A 73 -17.48 7.18 12.11
N VAL A 74 -16.18 7.02 11.97
CA VAL A 74 -15.60 5.93 11.21
C VAL A 74 -14.79 5.05 12.14
N ILE A 75 -15.11 3.77 12.12
CA ILE A 75 -14.37 2.70 12.81
C ILE A 75 -14.11 1.61 11.78
N PRO A 76 -12.89 1.44 11.34
CA PRO A 76 -12.53 0.38 10.40
C PRO A 76 -12.51 -1.00 11.03
N GLY A 77 -12.58 -1.98 10.16
CA GLY A 77 -12.81 -3.34 10.57
C GLY A 77 -14.27 -3.59 10.97
N VAL A 78 -15.10 -2.54 11.04
CA VAL A 78 -16.56 -2.70 11.17
C VAL A 78 -17.12 -3.15 9.83
N PRO A 79 -17.89 -4.26 9.79
CA PRO A 79 -18.38 -4.81 8.54
C PRO A 79 -19.29 -3.83 7.77
N ALA A 80 -19.03 -3.69 6.47
CA ALA A 80 -19.89 -2.95 5.56
C ALA A 80 -20.77 -3.92 4.77
N PHE A 81 -22.09 -3.76 4.88
CA PHE A 81 -23.06 -4.63 4.24
C PHE A 81 -23.69 -4.01 3.01
N ILE A 82 -23.89 -4.81 1.97
CA ILE A 82 -24.52 -4.40 0.73
C ILE A 82 -25.89 -5.02 0.60
N VAL A 83 -26.86 -4.20 0.26
CA VAL A 83 -28.23 -4.65 0.04
C VAL A 83 -28.27 -5.74 -1.03
N GLY A 84 -28.84 -6.89 -0.67
CA GLY A 84 -28.93 -8.06 -1.51
C GLY A 84 -27.80 -9.10 -1.30
N ASP A 85 -26.72 -8.76 -0.61
CA ASP A 85 -25.64 -9.70 -0.34
C ASP A 85 -26.11 -10.85 0.56
N ARG A 86 -25.61 -12.03 0.24
CA ARG A 86 -25.75 -13.22 1.07
C ARG A 86 -24.51 -13.33 1.96
N VAL A 87 -24.75 -13.42 3.26
CA VAL A 87 -23.69 -13.37 4.28
C VAL A 87 -23.80 -14.55 5.25
N LEU A 88 -22.65 -14.98 5.76
CA LEU A 88 -22.53 -15.89 6.90
C LEU A 88 -21.97 -15.05 8.05
N LEU A 89 -22.76 -14.86 9.12
CA LEU A 89 -22.45 -13.95 10.21
C LEU A 89 -22.32 -14.71 11.54
N PHE A 90 -21.28 -14.36 12.25
CA PHE A 90 -21.01 -14.76 13.61
C PHE A 90 -21.43 -13.61 14.52
N LEU A 91 -22.46 -13.80 15.32
CA LEU A 91 -23.14 -12.74 16.04
C LEU A 91 -22.87 -12.81 17.54
N TYR A 92 -22.64 -11.64 18.11
CA TYR A 92 -22.62 -11.40 19.54
C TYR A 92 -23.91 -10.66 19.95
N GLN A 93 -24.53 -11.07 21.05
CA GLN A 93 -25.69 -10.38 21.58
C GLN A 93 -25.27 -9.47 22.73
N ARG A 94 -25.49 -8.17 22.55
CA ARG A 94 -25.21 -7.13 23.55
C ARG A 94 -26.12 -7.30 24.79
N GLU A 95 -25.78 -6.66 25.89
CA GLU A 95 -26.58 -6.70 27.13
C GLU A 95 -28.00 -6.16 26.95
N ASN A 96 -28.22 -5.23 26.03
CA ASN A 96 -29.54 -4.70 25.68
C ASN A 96 -30.36 -5.62 24.77
N GLY A 97 -29.80 -6.75 24.36
CA GLY A 97 -30.46 -7.75 23.51
C GLY A 97 -30.20 -7.57 22.00
N GLU A 98 -29.60 -6.49 21.56
CA GLU A 98 -29.23 -6.22 20.16
C GLU A 98 -28.11 -7.14 19.69
N TYR A 99 -28.06 -7.41 18.38
CA TYR A 99 -26.97 -8.16 17.78
C TYR A 99 -25.95 -7.24 17.13
N THR A 100 -24.69 -7.59 17.25
CA THR A 100 -23.56 -7.03 16.51
C THR A 100 -22.72 -8.17 15.94
N VAL A 101 -21.92 -7.94 14.92
CA VAL A 101 -20.99 -8.96 14.41
C VAL A 101 -19.89 -9.18 15.45
N ASN A 102 -19.59 -10.44 15.72
CA ASN A 102 -18.57 -10.82 16.67
C ASN A 102 -17.18 -10.51 16.09
N ASP A 103 -16.37 -9.75 16.85
CA ASP A 103 -15.03 -9.35 16.42
C ASP A 103 -14.99 -8.72 15.01
N PHE A 104 -16.04 -7.92 14.65
CA PHE A 104 -16.17 -7.16 13.41
C PHE A 104 -15.97 -8.02 12.14
N GLU A 105 -15.02 -7.66 11.26
CA GLU A 105 -14.78 -8.38 10.01
C GLU A 105 -14.37 -9.84 10.25
N LEU A 106 -13.83 -10.20 11.42
CA LEU A 106 -13.57 -11.61 11.73
C LEU A 106 -14.85 -12.46 11.78
N GLY A 107 -15.96 -11.86 12.16
CA GLY A 107 -17.26 -12.52 12.20
C GLY A 107 -18.11 -12.34 10.94
N SER A 108 -17.62 -11.66 9.91
CA SER A 108 -18.36 -11.34 8.69
C SER A 108 -17.79 -12.06 7.47
N PHE A 109 -18.60 -12.87 6.81
CA PHE A 109 -18.23 -13.59 5.59
C PHE A 109 -19.23 -13.34 4.47
N HIS A 110 -18.71 -13.07 3.29
CA HIS A 110 -19.50 -12.89 2.08
C HIS A 110 -19.45 -14.13 1.19
N PHE A 111 -20.58 -14.50 0.62
CA PHE A 111 -20.64 -15.62 -0.33
C PHE A 111 -20.15 -15.15 -1.71
N THR A 112 -19.26 -15.91 -2.30
CA THR A 112 -18.71 -15.69 -3.64
C THR A 112 -18.51 -17.02 -4.37
N LYS A 113 -18.01 -16.99 -5.61
CA LYS A 113 -17.67 -18.21 -6.36
C LYS A 113 -16.25 -18.11 -6.91
N ASP A 114 -15.54 -19.22 -6.90
CA ASP A 114 -14.27 -19.32 -7.60
C ASP A 114 -14.47 -19.52 -9.13
N ALA A 115 -13.37 -19.51 -9.88
CA ALA A 115 -13.40 -19.70 -11.32
C ALA A 115 -13.95 -21.07 -11.77
N ALA A 116 -14.02 -22.06 -10.87
CA ALA A 116 -14.62 -23.38 -11.10
C ALA A 116 -16.12 -23.41 -10.75
N GLY A 117 -16.68 -22.29 -10.28
CA GLY A 117 -18.09 -22.18 -9.86
C GLY A 117 -18.38 -22.71 -8.46
N ARG A 118 -17.36 -23.08 -7.69
CA ARG A 118 -17.51 -23.53 -6.30
C ARG A 118 -17.86 -22.35 -5.41
N GLU A 119 -18.86 -22.50 -4.55
CA GLU A 119 -19.27 -21.45 -3.62
C GLU A 119 -18.29 -21.38 -2.46
N LEU A 120 -17.81 -20.18 -2.20
CA LEU A 120 -16.88 -19.85 -1.13
C LEU A 120 -17.53 -18.86 -0.17
N VAL A 121 -17.01 -18.81 1.06
CA VAL A 121 -17.19 -17.69 1.98
C VAL A 121 -15.84 -17.09 2.26
N ILE A 122 -15.74 -15.77 2.15
CA ILE A 122 -14.52 -14.99 2.32
C ILE A 122 -14.80 -13.81 3.25
N ARG A 123 -13.82 -13.42 4.04
CA ARG A 123 -13.79 -12.13 4.74
C ARG A 123 -13.26 -11.05 3.81
N ASN A 124 -13.42 -9.80 4.19
CA ASN A 124 -12.73 -8.70 3.54
C ASN A 124 -11.26 -8.72 3.94
N GLU A 125 -10.39 -9.24 3.06
CA GLU A 125 -8.96 -9.42 3.34
C GLU A 125 -8.25 -8.09 3.67
N SER A 126 -8.75 -6.95 3.18
CA SER A 126 -8.15 -5.64 3.45
C SER A 126 -8.45 -5.09 4.85
N GLU A 127 -9.40 -5.66 5.56
CA GLU A 127 -9.80 -5.23 6.90
C GLU A 127 -9.41 -6.22 8.01
N VAL A 128 -9.07 -7.47 7.64
CA VAL A 128 -8.55 -8.47 8.58
C VAL A 128 -7.04 -8.38 8.63
N ASN A 129 -6.52 -7.55 9.52
CA ASN A 129 -5.09 -7.32 9.66
C ASN A 129 -4.53 -7.86 10.98
N GLY A 130 -3.27 -8.24 11.00
CA GLY A 130 -2.58 -8.66 12.21
C GLY A 130 -1.70 -9.89 12.05
N TRP A 131 -1.62 -10.66 13.11
CA TRP A 131 -0.75 -11.84 13.22
C TRP A 131 -1.52 -13.10 13.55
N ASP A 132 -0.97 -14.23 13.14
CA ASP A 132 -1.34 -15.51 13.71
C ASP A 132 -0.78 -15.67 15.14
N LEU A 133 -1.28 -16.64 15.90
CA LEU A 133 -0.85 -16.88 17.29
C LEU A 133 0.65 -17.19 17.44
N ASP A 134 1.33 -17.59 16.37
CA ASP A 134 2.78 -17.84 16.35
C ASP A 134 3.60 -16.56 16.04
N GLY A 135 2.94 -15.42 15.86
CA GLY A 135 3.54 -14.13 15.56
C GLY A 135 3.93 -13.95 14.09
N THR A 136 3.48 -14.80 13.19
CA THR A 136 3.62 -14.60 11.75
C THR A 136 2.50 -13.71 11.20
N PRO A 137 2.74 -12.90 10.15
CA PRO A 137 1.68 -12.13 9.51
C PRO A 137 0.54 -13.04 9.04
N HIS A 138 -0.68 -12.67 9.39
CA HIS A 138 -1.87 -13.46 9.03
C HIS A 138 -2.11 -13.47 7.53
N LYS A 139 -2.52 -14.61 7.02
CA LYS A 139 -2.99 -14.74 5.64
C LYS A 139 -4.37 -15.39 5.63
N GLU A 140 -5.37 -14.61 5.26
CA GLU A 140 -6.76 -15.04 5.29
C GLU A 140 -7.01 -16.20 4.30
N PRO A 141 -7.51 -17.35 4.77
CA PRO A 141 -7.81 -18.49 3.91
C PRO A 141 -9.18 -18.35 3.23
N HIS A 142 -9.29 -18.82 2.00
CA HIS A 142 -10.59 -19.02 1.36
C HIS A 142 -11.25 -20.31 1.89
N ARG A 143 -12.55 -20.26 2.19
CA ARG A 143 -13.31 -21.37 2.77
C ARG A 143 -14.40 -21.85 1.83
N ALA A 144 -14.45 -23.14 1.53
CA ALA A 144 -15.58 -23.73 0.81
C ALA A 144 -16.85 -23.64 1.67
N ALA A 145 -17.87 -22.93 1.17
CA ALA A 145 -19.01 -22.48 1.98
C ALA A 145 -19.72 -23.62 2.72
N GLN A 146 -20.11 -24.67 2.01
CA GLN A 146 -20.87 -25.78 2.61
C GLN A 146 -20.02 -26.60 3.60
N GLN A 147 -18.73 -26.83 3.29
CA GLN A 147 -17.82 -27.54 4.19
C GLN A 147 -17.58 -26.73 5.47
N PHE A 148 -17.41 -25.42 5.34
CA PHE A 148 -17.24 -24.55 6.49
C PHE A 148 -18.48 -24.50 7.38
N ILE A 149 -19.68 -24.39 6.81
CA ILE A 149 -20.94 -24.47 7.56
C ILE A 149 -21.07 -25.83 8.27
N ASN A 150 -20.69 -26.93 7.63
CA ASN A 150 -20.70 -28.27 8.25
C ASN A 150 -19.68 -28.38 9.39
N TYR A 151 -18.48 -27.78 9.22
CA TYR A 151 -17.49 -27.67 10.30
C TYR A 151 -18.05 -26.93 11.50
N ILE A 152 -18.69 -25.77 11.29
CA ILE A 152 -19.34 -25.01 12.37
C ILE A 152 -20.39 -25.88 13.09
N ARG A 153 -21.24 -26.56 12.35
CA ARG A 153 -22.26 -27.45 12.92
C ARG A 153 -21.65 -28.62 13.74
N GLY A 154 -20.52 -29.16 13.29
CA GLY A 154 -19.78 -30.17 14.02
C GLY A 154 -19.31 -29.66 15.39
N ILE A 155 -18.69 -28.46 15.41
CA ILE A 155 -18.29 -27.82 16.67
C ILE A 155 -19.47 -27.59 17.59
N VAL A 156 -20.59 -27.09 17.08
CA VAL A 156 -21.82 -26.84 17.87
C VAL A 156 -22.35 -28.12 18.48
N ARG A 157 -22.18 -29.29 17.81
CA ARG A 157 -22.56 -30.60 18.36
C ARG A 157 -21.51 -31.20 19.29
N GLY A 158 -20.35 -30.52 19.49
CA GLY A 158 -19.24 -31.02 20.30
C GLY A 158 -18.43 -32.13 19.61
N GLU A 159 -18.47 -32.23 18.30
CA GLU A 159 -17.73 -33.21 17.50
C GLU A 159 -16.27 -32.76 17.29
N GLU A 160 -15.36 -33.70 17.18
CA GLU A 160 -14.00 -33.45 16.65
C GLU A 160 -14.09 -33.37 15.13
N VAL A 161 -13.87 -32.18 14.58
CA VAL A 161 -13.95 -31.89 13.13
C VAL A 161 -12.62 -31.33 12.61
N GLY A 162 -12.22 -31.81 11.45
CA GLY A 162 -11.04 -31.29 10.74
C GLY A 162 -11.34 -30.00 9.94
N GLU A 163 -10.29 -29.28 9.60
CA GLU A 163 -10.36 -28.01 8.82
C GLU A 163 -10.25 -28.28 7.31
N ASP A 164 -11.00 -29.24 6.79
CA ASP A 164 -11.01 -29.65 5.39
C ASP A 164 -11.78 -28.70 4.45
N TYR A 165 -12.28 -27.60 5.01
CA TYR A 165 -12.99 -26.54 4.30
C TYR A 165 -12.06 -25.50 3.66
N VAL A 166 -10.80 -25.42 4.07
CA VAL A 166 -9.81 -24.49 3.51
C VAL A 166 -9.44 -24.94 2.10
N VAL A 167 -9.54 -24.05 1.15
CA VAL A 167 -9.23 -24.33 -0.26
C VAL A 167 -8.04 -23.53 -0.75
N ALA A 168 -7.26 -24.13 -1.65
CA ALA A 168 -6.18 -23.41 -2.32
C ALA A 168 -6.76 -22.22 -3.10
N THR A 169 -6.07 -21.09 -3.03
CA THR A 169 -6.46 -19.83 -3.68
C THR A 169 -6.50 -20.03 -5.20
N LEU A 170 -7.70 -20.12 -5.75
CA LEU A 170 -7.94 -20.01 -7.18
C LEU A 170 -8.45 -18.58 -7.45
N PRO A 171 -8.19 -18.00 -8.64
CA PRO A 171 -8.76 -16.72 -8.99
C PRO A 171 -10.28 -16.73 -8.79
N LEU A 172 -10.83 -15.71 -8.16
CA LEU A 172 -12.27 -15.57 -8.00
C LEU A 172 -12.92 -15.33 -9.37
N ALA A 173 -14.07 -15.94 -9.62
CA ALA A 173 -14.79 -15.79 -10.88
C ALA A 173 -15.46 -14.42 -10.91
N GLY A 174 -14.98 -13.55 -11.80
CA GLY A 174 -15.75 -12.39 -12.27
C GLY A 174 -16.08 -11.35 -11.21
N VAL A 175 -15.17 -11.05 -10.29
CA VAL A 175 -15.24 -9.79 -9.54
C VAL A 175 -14.84 -8.66 -10.49
N THR A 176 -15.75 -8.25 -11.35
CA THR A 176 -15.80 -6.87 -11.80
C THR A 176 -16.16 -6.10 -10.55
N GLU A 177 -15.18 -5.45 -9.94
CA GLU A 177 -15.39 -4.51 -8.84
C GLU A 177 -16.41 -3.46 -9.28
N THR A 178 -17.67 -3.69 -8.94
CA THR A 178 -18.65 -2.62 -8.94
C THR A 178 -18.28 -1.75 -7.76
N VAL A 179 -17.78 -0.56 -8.03
CA VAL A 179 -17.58 0.52 -7.06
C VAL A 179 -18.88 0.64 -6.24
N LYS A 180 -18.81 0.21 -4.98
CA LYS A 180 -19.96 0.18 -4.10
C LYS A 180 -20.01 1.52 -3.39
N ALA A 181 -21.10 2.27 -3.61
CA ALA A 181 -21.37 3.50 -2.90
C ALA A 181 -21.54 3.21 -1.41
N GLU A 182 -20.91 4.00 -0.56
CA GLU A 182 -21.10 4.02 0.88
C GLU A 182 -22.59 4.05 1.25
N PRO A 183 -23.05 3.26 2.25
CA PRO A 183 -24.41 3.39 2.75
C PRO A 183 -24.61 4.79 3.35
N GLY A 184 -25.53 5.58 2.78
CA GLY A 184 -25.87 6.91 3.27
C GLY A 184 -25.47 8.09 2.39
N SER A 185 -24.81 7.89 1.27
CA SER A 185 -24.50 8.97 0.32
C SER A 185 -25.76 9.45 -0.40
N LEU A 186 -26.38 10.52 0.12
CA LEU A 186 -27.54 11.20 -0.50
C LEU A 186 -27.15 12.26 -1.54
N HIS A 187 -25.86 12.43 -1.86
CA HIS A 187 -25.42 13.39 -2.85
C HIS A 187 -24.61 12.70 -3.97
N PRO A 188 -24.86 13.06 -5.24
CA PRO A 188 -24.01 12.58 -6.32
C PRO A 188 -22.61 13.14 -6.09
N ILE A 189 -21.66 12.25 -5.76
CA ILE A 189 -20.25 12.59 -5.65
C ILE A 189 -19.81 12.96 -7.07
N THR A 190 -19.69 14.26 -7.33
CA THR A 190 -18.85 14.70 -8.43
C THR A 190 -17.44 14.31 -8.02
N THR A 191 -16.86 13.36 -8.71
CA THR A 191 -15.47 12.94 -8.56
C THR A 191 -14.57 14.14 -8.83
N ALA A 192 -14.37 15.00 -7.83
CA ALA A 192 -13.23 15.88 -7.80
C ALA A 192 -12.04 14.95 -7.62
N ALA A 193 -11.22 14.83 -8.65
CA ALA A 193 -10.06 13.98 -8.63
C ALA A 193 -9.19 14.39 -7.43
N PHE A 194 -8.93 13.47 -6.50
CA PHE A 194 -7.86 13.58 -5.54
C PHE A 194 -6.55 13.63 -6.34
N THR A 195 -6.01 14.80 -6.60
CA THR A 195 -4.82 14.99 -7.45
C THR A 195 -3.53 15.10 -6.66
N ALA A 196 -3.57 15.22 -5.34
CA ALA A 196 -2.39 15.46 -4.52
C ALA A 196 -2.08 14.37 -3.49
N ALA A 197 -3.01 13.51 -3.12
CA ALA A 197 -2.68 12.47 -2.17
C ALA A 197 -2.28 11.19 -2.89
N SER A 198 -0.99 11.01 -3.11
CA SER A 198 -0.40 9.69 -3.38
C SER A 198 -0.61 8.73 -2.20
N TYR A 199 -1.23 9.20 -1.12
CA TYR A 199 -1.40 8.45 0.12
C TYR A 199 -2.87 8.13 0.35
N THR A 200 -3.10 6.96 0.93
CA THR A 200 -4.45 6.53 1.28
C THR A 200 -4.89 7.24 2.55
N VAL A 201 -5.81 8.18 2.40
CA VAL A 201 -6.52 8.82 3.51
C VAL A 201 -7.94 8.31 3.59
N ASP A 202 -8.49 8.41 4.78
CA ASP A 202 -9.85 7.99 5.04
C ASP A 202 -10.88 8.86 4.32
N LEU A 203 -11.87 8.21 3.73
CA LEU A 203 -12.93 8.89 3.00
C LEU A 203 -14.25 8.75 3.72
N SER A 204 -14.75 9.85 4.27
CA SER A 204 -16.10 9.94 4.75
C SER A 204 -16.93 10.79 3.80
N ALA A 205 -18.02 10.26 3.28
CA ALA A 205 -18.84 10.89 2.24
C ALA A 205 -18.00 11.41 1.03
N GLY A 206 -16.94 10.71 0.69
CA GLY A 206 -16.03 11.06 -0.41
C GLY A 206 -15.00 12.15 -0.08
N LEU A 207 -14.93 12.61 1.16
CA LEU A 207 -13.93 13.56 1.64
C LEU A 207 -12.92 12.85 2.53
N GLY A 208 -11.63 13.10 2.33
CA GLY A 208 -10.58 12.68 3.26
C GLY A 208 -10.75 13.39 4.60
N ALA A 209 -10.47 12.72 5.70
CA ALA A 209 -10.49 13.31 7.03
C ALA A 209 -9.09 13.75 7.45
N ARG A 210 -8.98 14.93 8.08
CA ARG A 210 -7.70 15.53 8.46
C ARG A 210 -7.87 16.48 9.62
N TRP A 211 -6.90 16.49 10.56
CA TRP A 211 -6.79 17.57 11.53
C TRP A 211 -6.46 18.90 10.86
N ASN A 212 -7.27 19.91 11.10
CA ASN A 212 -7.07 21.26 10.58
C ASN A 212 -6.36 22.19 11.59
N ILE A 213 -6.09 21.69 12.79
CA ILE A 213 -5.55 22.50 13.90
C ILE A 213 -4.01 22.57 13.91
N PHE A 214 -3.31 21.62 13.27
CA PHE A 214 -1.86 21.65 13.24
C PHE A 214 -1.31 22.92 12.55
N PRO A 215 -0.22 23.53 13.07
CA PRO A 215 0.72 23.02 14.09
C PRO A 215 0.31 23.26 15.57
N SER A 216 -0.90 23.67 15.87
CA SER A 216 -1.37 23.67 17.25
C SER A 216 -1.46 22.25 17.79
N THR A 217 -1.24 22.10 19.10
CA THR A 217 -1.24 20.77 19.72
C THR A 217 -2.65 20.19 19.85
N VAL A 218 -2.78 18.90 19.57
CA VAL A 218 -3.94 18.08 19.91
C VAL A 218 -3.63 17.35 21.20
N SER A 219 -4.39 17.65 22.23
CA SER A 219 -4.21 17.05 23.57
C SER A 219 -4.97 15.74 23.67
N TRP A 220 -4.31 14.75 24.26
CA TRP A 220 -4.86 13.44 24.52
C TRP A 220 -4.89 13.15 26.00
N ASN A 221 -5.96 12.52 26.46
CA ASN A 221 -6.02 11.91 27.77
C ASN A 221 -5.69 10.41 27.66
N ARG A 222 -5.04 9.88 28.67
CA ARG A 222 -4.92 8.43 28.84
C ARG A 222 -5.79 7.96 30.00
N GLY A 223 -6.24 6.72 29.95
CA GLY A 223 -6.88 6.05 31.08
C GLY A 223 -5.98 6.00 32.33
N ASN A 224 -6.53 5.55 33.42
CA ASN A 224 -5.79 5.32 34.67
C ASN A 224 -4.63 4.33 34.43
N SER A 225 -3.65 4.33 35.35
CA SER A 225 -2.50 3.45 35.28
C SER A 225 -2.92 2.00 34.97
N GLU A 226 -2.56 1.54 33.79
CA GLU A 226 -2.94 0.26 33.22
C GLU A 226 -2.12 -0.86 33.88
N THR A 227 -2.48 -1.18 35.11
CA THR A 227 -1.79 -2.20 35.89
C THR A 227 -1.91 -3.53 35.13
N GLY A 228 -0.79 -4.08 34.70
CA GLY A 228 -0.73 -5.34 33.99
C GLY A 228 -0.45 -5.23 32.49
N VAL A 229 -0.68 -4.08 31.85
CA VAL A 229 -0.30 -3.88 30.46
C VAL A 229 1.22 -3.74 30.32
N LEU A 230 1.82 -4.32 29.30
CA LEU A 230 3.24 -4.21 28.98
C LEU A 230 3.67 -2.74 28.95
N GLY A 231 4.57 -2.36 29.88
CA GLY A 231 5.06 -0.98 29.99
C GLY A 231 4.02 0.04 30.48
N ASN A 232 2.89 -0.39 31.04
CA ASN A 232 1.92 0.51 31.65
C ASN A 232 1.17 1.40 30.63
N GLY A 233 1.23 1.08 29.35
CA GLY A 233 0.63 1.83 28.23
C GLY A 233 1.32 3.17 27.94
N ALA A 234 1.93 3.81 28.92
CA ALA A 234 2.53 5.15 28.76
C ALA A 234 3.73 5.16 27.80
N SER A 235 4.55 4.12 27.85
CA SER A 235 5.72 4.01 26.94
C SER A 235 5.29 3.78 25.49
N GLN A 236 4.22 3.03 25.26
CA GLN A 236 3.67 2.77 23.95
C GLN A 236 3.09 4.05 23.33
N ILE A 237 2.30 4.80 24.11
CA ILE A 237 1.75 6.09 23.68
C ILE A 237 2.90 7.07 23.39
N ALA A 238 3.92 7.15 24.26
CA ALA A 238 5.06 8.03 24.04
C ALA A 238 5.83 7.67 22.77
N THR A 239 6.02 6.37 22.49
CA THR A 239 6.64 5.89 21.25
C THR A 239 5.81 6.28 20.02
N ALA A 240 4.50 6.03 20.06
CA ALA A 240 3.60 6.36 18.97
C ALA A 240 3.58 7.87 18.66
N PHE A 241 3.41 8.69 19.69
CA PHE A 241 3.40 10.15 19.51
C PHE A 241 4.75 10.69 19.05
N ALA A 242 5.87 10.17 19.57
CA ALA A 242 7.21 10.58 19.13
C ALA A 242 7.43 10.24 17.65
N SER A 243 6.99 9.05 17.20
CA SER A 243 7.10 8.61 15.82
C SER A 243 6.32 9.55 14.89
N TRP A 244 5.05 9.79 15.15
CA TRP A 244 4.20 10.62 14.28
C TRP A 244 4.51 12.12 14.37
N ASN A 245 4.86 12.63 15.56
CA ASN A 245 5.24 14.03 15.75
C ASN A 245 6.53 14.39 15.00
N GLY A 246 7.43 13.44 14.82
CA GLY A 246 8.63 13.61 14.00
C GLY A 246 8.33 13.94 12.53
N GLY A 247 7.15 13.59 12.03
CA GLY A 247 6.72 13.82 10.66
C GLY A 247 5.79 15.03 10.47
N GLY A 248 5.30 15.66 11.54
CA GLY A 248 4.40 16.82 11.43
C GLY A 248 3.08 16.72 12.18
N ALA A 249 2.78 15.61 12.87
CA ALA A 249 1.74 15.57 13.88
C ALA A 249 2.14 16.43 15.10
N HIS A 250 1.16 16.87 15.86
CA HIS A 250 1.38 17.67 17.06
C HIS A 250 0.56 17.12 18.24
N TYR A 251 0.73 15.84 18.52
CA TYR A 251 0.06 15.15 19.61
C TYR A 251 0.81 15.33 20.92
N VAL A 252 0.10 15.66 21.98
CA VAL A 252 0.61 15.77 23.33
C VAL A 252 -0.25 14.98 24.30
N LEU A 253 0.39 14.23 25.19
CA LEU A 253 -0.31 13.60 26.29
C LEU A 253 -0.54 14.65 27.38
N ALA A 254 -1.81 14.92 27.68
CA ALA A 254 -2.14 15.83 28.78
C ALA A 254 -1.66 15.23 30.11
N SER A 255 -0.93 16.03 30.90
CA SER A 255 -0.54 15.61 32.23
C SER A 255 -1.77 15.64 33.13
N ALA A 256 -2.15 14.52 33.69
CA ALA A 256 -2.88 14.42 34.93
C ALA A 256 -4.44 14.43 34.93
N ASN A 257 -5.13 14.17 33.86
CA ASN A 257 -6.54 13.81 34.05
C ASN A 257 -6.88 12.51 33.31
N PRO A 258 -6.68 11.35 33.96
CA PRO A 258 -7.18 10.12 33.38
C PRO A 258 -8.69 10.24 33.30
N ASN A 259 -9.26 10.20 32.10
CA ASN A 259 -10.70 9.97 31.96
C ASN A 259 -10.95 8.48 32.27
N PRO A 260 -11.42 8.11 33.48
CA PRO A 260 -11.62 6.70 33.82
C PRO A 260 -12.74 6.07 33.01
N ASN A 261 -13.53 6.88 32.33
CA ASN A 261 -14.65 6.48 31.49
C ASN A 261 -14.36 6.63 30.00
N GLY A 262 -13.09 6.90 29.62
CA GLY A 262 -12.69 6.99 28.24
C GLY A 262 -13.29 5.84 27.45
N ILE A 263 -14.42 6.08 26.87
CA ILE A 263 -15.19 5.18 26.00
C ILE A 263 -15.03 5.80 24.63
N MET A 264 -14.98 4.97 23.62
CA MET A 264 -15.34 5.40 22.26
C MET A 264 -16.81 5.76 22.30
N ASP A 265 -17.11 6.90 22.86
CA ASP A 265 -18.46 7.35 23.06
C ASP A 265 -18.71 8.65 22.31
N ALA A 266 -19.91 9.11 22.42
CA ALA A 266 -20.41 10.30 21.78
C ALA A 266 -19.39 11.43 21.75
N LEU A 267 -19.34 12.12 20.64
CA LEU A 267 -18.57 13.34 20.39
C LEU A 267 -18.59 14.26 21.62
N ASP A 268 -17.61 14.10 22.50
CA ASP A 268 -17.50 14.84 23.76
C ASP A 268 -16.40 15.91 23.73
N GLY A 269 -15.65 15.99 22.64
CA GLY A 269 -14.54 16.91 22.42
C GLY A 269 -13.25 16.49 23.10
N ILE A 270 -13.12 15.25 23.56
CA ILE A 270 -11.97 14.75 24.32
C ILE A 270 -11.33 13.57 23.59
N ASN A 271 -10.08 13.73 23.15
CA ASN A 271 -9.34 12.61 22.58
C ASN A 271 -8.79 11.71 23.69
N ASN A 272 -9.11 10.43 23.63
CA ASN A 272 -8.72 9.46 24.63
C ASN A 272 -7.90 8.31 24.03
N ILE A 273 -6.92 7.82 24.77
CA ILE A 273 -6.27 6.55 24.53
C ILE A 273 -6.30 5.73 25.82
N VAL A 274 -7.02 4.62 25.79
CA VAL A 274 -7.30 3.80 26.97
C VAL A 274 -6.92 2.35 26.71
N PHE A 275 -6.52 1.64 27.77
CA PHE A 275 -6.13 0.24 27.70
C PHE A 275 -7.03 -0.60 28.61
N GLU A 276 -7.00 -1.93 28.43
CA GLU A 276 -7.81 -2.89 29.21
C GLU A 276 -9.32 -2.53 29.22
N LYS A 277 -9.82 -2.05 28.08
CA LYS A 277 -11.20 -1.63 27.94
C LYS A 277 -12.09 -2.81 27.57
N ASN A 278 -13.24 -2.92 28.23
CA ASN A 278 -14.28 -3.86 27.81
C ASN A 278 -14.96 -3.31 26.54
N LEU A 279 -14.72 -3.95 25.39
CA LEU A 279 -15.25 -3.56 24.09
C LEU A 279 -16.39 -4.48 23.61
N THR A 280 -16.95 -5.33 24.47
CA THR A 280 -18.04 -6.25 24.10
C THR A 280 -19.29 -5.52 23.64
N GLY A 281 -19.53 -4.30 24.14
CA GLY A 281 -20.59 -3.43 23.65
C GLY A 281 -20.45 -3.04 22.18
N ALA A 282 -19.22 -2.98 21.65
CA ALA A 282 -18.93 -2.78 20.24
C ALA A 282 -18.87 -4.10 19.46
N GLY A 283 -18.99 -5.24 20.09
CA GLY A 283 -18.89 -6.55 19.45
C GLY A 283 -17.52 -7.22 19.58
N LEU A 284 -16.50 -6.52 20.10
CA LEU A 284 -15.16 -7.07 20.25
C LEU A 284 -15.06 -7.89 21.55
N GLN A 285 -14.73 -9.16 21.42
CA GLN A 285 -14.55 -10.04 22.56
C GLN A 285 -13.24 -9.73 23.30
N PRO A 286 -13.16 -10.01 24.63
CA PRO A 286 -11.92 -9.87 25.37
C PRO A 286 -10.76 -10.60 24.72
N TYR A 287 -9.62 -9.93 24.60
CA TYR A 287 -8.42 -10.53 24.03
C TYR A 287 -7.93 -11.72 24.87
N SER A 288 -7.49 -12.76 24.20
CA SER A 288 -6.92 -13.94 24.84
C SER A 288 -5.50 -14.21 24.35
N CYS A 289 -4.54 -14.20 25.25
CA CYS A 289 -3.13 -14.46 24.95
C CYS A 289 -2.84 -15.84 24.33
N THR A 290 -3.79 -16.76 24.40
CA THR A 290 -3.67 -18.13 23.88
C THR A 290 -4.64 -18.45 22.74
N LYS A 291 -5.63 -17.59 22.52
CA LYS A 291 -6.66 -17.79 21.50
C LYS A 291 -6.76 -16.65 20.50
N GLY A 292 -6.07 -15.53 20.75
CA GLY A 292 -6.14 -14.34 19.93
C GLY A 292 -7.38 -13.47 20.18
N GLY A 293 -7.72 -12.60 19.25
CA GLY A 293 -8.81 -11.64 19.25
C GLY A 293 -8.34 -10.25 18.82
N ALA A 294 -9.23 -9.26 18.85
CA ALA A 294 -8.91 -7.88 18.58
C ALA A 294 -8.02 -7.29 19.69
N LEU A 295 -6.92 -6.63 19.30
CA LEU A 295 -6.03 -5.94 20.25
C LEU A 295 -6.59 -4.60 20.67
N GLY A 296 -7.27 -3.90 19.78
CA GLY A 296 -7.85 -2.60 20.05
C GLY A 296 -8.71 -2.11 18.92
N MET A 297 -9.34 -0.98 19.13
CA MET A 297 -10.09 -0.25 18.11
C MET A 297 -9.89 1.24 18.30
N GLY A 298 -9.95 1.98 17.21
CA GLY A 298 -9.94 3.44 17.20
C GLY A 298 -11.13 3.99 16.42
N GLY A 299 -11.63 5.15 16.79
CA GLY A 299 -12.71 5.86 16.11
C GLY A 299 -12.35 7.31 15.87
N MET A 300 -12.82 7.86 14.76
CA MET A 300 -12.60 9.25 14.37
C MET A 300 -13.92 9.94 14.06
N HIS A 301 -14.15 11.07 14.70
CA HIS A 301 -15.25 11.97 14.40
C HIS A 301 -14.78 13.10 13.47
N SER A 302 -15.48 13.31 12.38
CA SER A 302 -15.18 14.35 11.41
C SER A 302 -16.42 15.17 11.07
N ALA A 303 -16.25 16.48 11.01
CA ALA A 303 -17.26 17.39 10.48
C ALA A 303 -17.08 17.52 8.96
N LEU A 304 -18.13 17.25 8.19
CA LEU A 304 -18.07 17.12 6.73
C LEU A 304 -18.59 18.35 5.96
N PHE A 305 -19.50 19.17 6.55
CA PHE A 305 -20.18 20.25 5.87
C PHE A 305 -20.27 21.51 6.75
N GLY A 306 -20.72 22.61 6.17
CA GLY A 306 -21.13 23.80 6.93
C GLY A 306 -20.02 24.55 7.68
N GLY A 307 -18.77 24.46 7.22
CA GLY A 307 -17.60 25.03 7.90
C GLY A 307 -16.73 23.96 8.57
N GLY A 308 -17.16 22.70 8.54
CA GLY A 308 -16.39 21.55 8.97
C GLY A 308 -15.42 21.02 7.91
N THR A 309 -15.34 21.63 6.73
CA THR A 309 -14.36 21.29 5.69
C THR A 309 -13.29 22.36 5.59
N HIS A 310 -12.11 21.95 5.13
CA HIS A 310 -11.01 22.86 4.83
C HIS A 310 -10.25 22.40 3.57
N VAL A 311 -9.57 23.34 2.93
CA VAL A 311 -8.77 23.05 1.74
C VAL A 311 -7.30 23.01 2.14
N PHE A 312 -6.63 21.94 1.79
CA PHE A 312 -5.19 21.75 1.99
C PHE A 312 -4.56 21.22 0.70
N HIS A 313 -3.56 21.91 0.20
CA HIS A 313 -2.90 21.63 -1.09
C HIS A 313 -3.88 21.51 -2.29
N GLY A 314 -4.97 22.27 -2.27
CA GLY A 314 -5.97 22.25 -3.33
C GLY A 314 -7.04 21.15 -3.21
N GLU A 315 -6.95 20.31 -2.20
CA GLU A 315 -7.95 19.27 -1.88
C GLU A 315 -8.82 19.68 -0.72
N THR A 316 -10.09 19.24 -0.75
CA THR A 316 -11.05 19.48 0.33
C THR A 316 -11.09 18.29 1.26
N PHE A 317 -10.91 18.55 2.54
CA PHE A 317 -10.97 17.57 3.62
C PHE A 317 -12.12 17.88 4.59
N GLY A 318 -12.71 16.84 5.16
CA GLY A 318 -13.46 16.94 6.40
C GLY A 318 -12.52 17.25 7.56
N THR A 319 -12.96 18.09 8.50
CA THR A 319 -12.16 18.42 9.68
C THR A 319 -12.32 17.34 10.74
N THR A 320 -11.25 16.66 11.08
CA THR A 320 -11.21 15.79 12.27
C THR A 320 -11.41 16.66 13.52
N VAL A 321 -12.38 16.31 14.36
CA VAL A 321 -12.74 17.08 15.55
C VAL A 321 -12.44 16.32 16.83
N GLU A 322 -12.47 15.00 16.79
CA GLU A 322 -12.20 14.11 17.92
C GLU A 322 -11.76 12.75 17.44
N VAL A 323 -10.93 12.09 18.23
CA VAL A 323 -10.46 10.73 18.00
C VAL A 323 -10.28 9.98 19.32
N ASP A 324 -10.67 8.72 19.35
CA ASP A 324 -10.48 7.84 20.49
C ASP A 324 -9.81 6.53 20.08
N VAL A 325 -8.93 6.02 20.92
CA VAL A 325 -8.29 4.71 20.78
C VAL A 325 -8.55 3.89 22.04
N SER A 326 -9.13 2.73 21.89
CA SER A 326 -9.41 1.80 22.98
C SER A 326 -8.71 0.47 22.74
N MET A 327 -7.74 0.14 23.58
CA MET A 327 -7.08 -1.17 23.60
C MET A 327 -7.89 -2.13 24.45
N ASN A 328 -8.09 -3.34 23.92
CA ASN A 328 -9.03 -4.33 24.47
C ASN A 328 -8.58 -4.85 25.83
N GLN A 329 -9.54 -5.31 26.63
CA GLN A 329 -9.24 -5.97 27.91
C GLN A 329 -8.61 -7.36 27.67
N GLY A 330 -7.78 -7.79 28.61
CA GLY A 330 -7.07 -9.07 28.60
C GLY A 330 -5.64 -9.01 28.10
N LEU A 331 -5.22 -7.88 27.55
CA LEU A 331 -3.84 -7.65 27.08
C LEU A 331 -2.83 -7.73 28.21
N GLY A 332 -3.18 -7.20 29.41
CA GLY A 332 -2.32 -7.21 30.59
C GLY A 332 -2.07 -8.58 31.20
N ALA A 333 -2.84 -9.59 30.79
CA ALA A 333 -2.63 -10.98 31.20
C ALA A 333 -1.54 -11.69 30.37
N CYS A 334 -1.07 -11.08 29.27
CA CYS A 334 -0.13 -11.70 28.34
C CYS A 334 1.32 -11.62 28.84
N THR A 335 2.09 -12.67 28.55
CA THR A 335 3.54 -12.65 28.72
C THR A 335 4.22 -12.05 27.49
N LEU A 336 5.47 -11.58 27.64
CA LEU A 336 6.28 -11.07 26.52
C LEU A 336 6.53 -12.09 25.41
N ALA A 337 6.35 -13.38 25.69
CA ALA A 337 6.45 -14.43 24.67
C ALA A 337 5.15 -14.56 23.84
N GLN A 338 4.03 -14.08 24.36
CA GLN A 338 2.71 -14.15 23.71
C GLN A 338 2.37 -12.86 22.95
N LEU A 339 2.79 -11.73 23.50
CA LEU A 339 2.69 -10.42 22.87
C LEU A 339 3.95 -9.63 23.22
N SER A 340 4.86 -9.47 22.27
CA SER A 340 6.12 -8.78 22.52
C SER A 340 5.90 -7.26 22.68
N SER A 341 6.80 -6.60 23.42
CA SER A 341 6.78 -5.14 23.52
C SER A 341 6.90 -4.45 22.16
N GLU A 342 7.60 -5.07 21.23
CA GLU A 342 7.76 -4.59 19.86
C GLU A 342 6.44 -4.66 19.08
N GLN A 343 5.76 -5.79 19.11
CA GLN A 343 4.44 -5.95 18.48
C GLN A 343 3.45 -4.93 19.06
N PHE A 344 3.47 -4.78 20.38
CA PHE A 344 2.57 -3.84 21.05
C PHE A 344 2.89 -2.37 20.74
N ASN A 345 4.16 -1.97 20.67
CA ASN A 345 4.57 -0.65 20.20
C ASN A 345 4.13 -0.42 18.75
N THR A 346 4.31 -1.41 17.87
CA THR A 346 3.89 -1.33 16.48
C THR A 346 2.37 -1.16 16.37
N THR A 347 1.59 -1.96 17.10
CA THR A 347 0.12 -1.85 17.14
C THR A 347 -0.32 -0.46 17.59
N VAL A 348 0.15 0.01 18.74
CA VAL A 348 -0.28 1.33 19.27
C VAL A 348 0.12 2.46 18.31
N THR A 349 1.30 2.38 17.69
CA THR A 349 1.74 3.39 16.72
C THR A 349 0.92 3.35 15.44
N HIS A 350 0.54 2.16 14.97
CA HIS A 350 -0.36 1.96 13.84
C HIS A 350 -1.73 2.57 14.12
N GLU A 351 -2.37 2.22 15.23
CA GLU A 351 -3.67 2.77 15.63
C GLU A 351 -3.64 4.32 15.76
N VAL A 352 -2.55 4.87 16.31
CA VAL A 352 -2.38 6.33 16.34
C VAL A 352 -2.23 6.92 14.93
N GLY A 353 -1.65 6.21 13.98
CA GLY A 353 -1.57 6.64 12.58
C GLY A 353 -2.95 6.83 11.95
N HIS A 354 -3.87 5.95 12.25
CA HIS A 354 -5.25 6.10 11.81
C HIS A 354 -5.92 7.36 12.35
N THR A 355 -5.60 7.80 13.58
CA THR A 355 -6.13 9.05 14.14
C THR A 355 -5.68 10.32 13.39
N LEU A 356 -4.73 10.17 12.49
CA LEU A 356 -4.29 11.18 11.54
C LEU A 356 -5.05 11.11 10.20
N GLY A 357 -5.99 10.18 10.05
CA GLY A 357 -6.76 9.98 8.84
C GLY A 357 -6.11 9.04 7.82
N PHE A 358 -4.97 8.41 8.13
CA PHE A 358 -4.36 7.46 7.21
C PHE A 358 -5.07 6.11 7.23
N ARG A 359 -5.26 5.55 6.05
CA ARG A 359 -5.68 4.17 5.83
C ARG A 359 -4.46 3.26 5.70
N HIS A 360 -4.72 1.97 5.48
CA HIS A 360 -3.63 1.06 5.17
C HIS A 360 -2.95 1.45 3.86
N SER A 361 -1.62 1.39 3.87
CA SER A 361 -0.76 1.83 2.77
C SER A 361 -0.89 1.00 1.49
N ASP A 362 -1.51 -0.17 1.59
CA ASP A 362 -1.77 -1.10 0.50
C ASP A 362 -3.23 -1.10 0.02
N GLN A 363 -4.10 -0.27 0.63
CA GLN A 363 -5.52 -0.14 0.26
C GLN A 363 -5.74 0.95 -0.78
N ASN A 364 -6.73 0.73 -1.65
CA ASN A 364 -7.26 1.73 -2.58
C ASN A 364 -8.12 2.78 -1.84
N ARG A 365 -8.54 3.84 -2.55
CA ARG A 365 -9.48 4.86 -2.07
C ARG A 365 -10.86 4.31 -1.73
N THR A 366 -11.24 3.19 -2.30
CA THR A 366 -12.44 2.44 -1.93
C THR A 366 -12.06 1.29 -0.99
N GLN A 367 -12.81 1.09 0.07
CA GLN A 367 -12.49 0.20 1.19
C GLN A 367 -12.16 -1.26 0.82
N ASN A 368 -12.46 -1.72 -0.37
CA ASN A 368 -12.46 -3.14 -0.73
C ASN A 368 -11.52 -3.48 -1.89
N ALA A 369 -10.55 -2.64 -2.22
CA ALA A 369 -9.66 -2.88 -3.33
C ALA A 369 -8.21 -2.64 -2.94
N LEU A 370 -7.30 -3.43 -3.51
CA LEU A 370 -5.86 -3.23 -3.34
C LEU A 370 -5.43 -1.90 -3.96
N CYS A 371 -4.52 -1.22 -3.30
CA CYS A 371 -3.92 0.04 -3.75
C CYS A 371 -3.41 -0.04 -5.19
N THR A 372 -2.84 -1.16 -5.60
CA THR A 372 -2.30 -1.40 -6.94
C THR A 372 -3.33 -1.30 -8.08
N THR A 373 -4.62 -1.25 -7.77
CA THR A 373 -5.69 -1.02 -8.76
C THR A 373 -5.85 0.46 -9.12
N ASP A 374 -5.28 1.38 -8.35
CA ASP A 374 -5.26 2.82 -8.64
C ASP A 374 -3.81 3.30 -8.84
N PRO A 375 -3.36 3.50 -10.10
CA PRO A 375 -1.98 3.90 -10.39
C PRO A 375 -1.63 5.33 -9.93
N SER A 376 -2.58 6.09 -9.41
CA SER A 376 -2.33 7.42 -8.84
C SER A 376 -1.95 7.37 -7.36
N LEU A 377 -2.02 6.20 -6.73
CA LEU A 377 -1.66 6.00 -5.33
C LEU A 377 -0.22 5.51 -5.18
N ASP A 378 0.43 5.99 -4.14
CA ASP A 378 1.73 5.48 -3.67
C ASP A 378 1.47 4.36 -2.67
N CYS A 379 1.68 3.13 -3.10
CA CYS A 379 1.37 1.92 -2.36
C CYS A 379 2.63 1.36 -1.68
N SER A 380 2.48 0.81 -0.50
CA SER A 380 3.59 0.17 0.21
C SER A 380 3.12 -1.05 1.00
N ASN A 381 3.83 -2.16 0.82
CA ASN A 381 3.71 -3.36 1.66
C ASN A 381 4.84 -3.41 2.70
N ALA A 382 5.47 -2.28 3.00
CA ALA A 382 6.56 -2.18 3.95
C ALA A 382 6.40 -0.97 4.89
N ALA A 383 5.20 -0.40 4.95
CA ALA A 383 4.85 0.70 5.85
C ALA A 383 4.45 0.18 7.24
N LEU A 384 4.50 1.05 8.23
CA LEU A 384 3.86 0.79 9.53
C LEU A 384 2.33 0.75 9.37
N MET A 385 1.79 1.53 8.41
CA MET A 385 0.38 1.57 8.06
C MET A 385 -0.04 0.48 7.04
N ASP A 386 0.77 -0.56 6.82
CA ASP A 386 0.36 -1.73 6.03
C ASP A 386 -0.72 -2.54 6.77
N HIS A 387 -1.68 -3.14 6.04
CA HIS A 387 -2.68 -4.00 6.67
C HIS A 387 -2.06 -5.25 7.29
N LEU A 388 -0.93 -5.71 6.77
CA LEU A 388 -0.12 -6.77 7.37
C LEU A 388 0.93 -6.12 8.29
N LEU A 389 0.70 -6.13 9.58
CA LEU A 389 1.65 -5.58 10.53
C LEU A 389 3.00 -6.31 10.48
N LEU A 390 4.03 -5.58 10.11
CA LEU A 390 5.37 -6.13 9.93
C LEU A 390 6.08 -6.34 11.28
N VAL A 391 6.82 -7.43 11.38
CA VAL A 391 7.69 -7.71 12.53
C VAL A 391 8.97 -6.88 12.41
N GLY A 392 9.49 -6.38 13.50
CA GLY A 392 10.77 -5.67 13.54
C GLY A 392 10.66 -4.15 13.56
N LEU A 393 9.45 -3.58 13.47
CA LEU A 393 9.27 -2.13 13.37
C LEU A 393 9.35 -1.40 14.71
N ASN A 394 8.94 -2.03 15.80
CA ASN A 394 8.94 -1.44 17.15
C ASN A 394 8.30 -0.04 17.21
N GLY A 395 7.25 0.20 16.44
CA GLY A 395 6.57 1.48 16.31
C GLY A 395 7.34 2.55 15.52
N GLN A 396 8.33 2.19 14.72
CA GLN A 396 9.06 3.13 13.88
C GLN A 396 8.38 3.31 12.52
N LEU A 397 8.16 4.56 12.14
CA LEU A 397 7.65 4.91 10.82
C LEU A 397 8.61 4.45 9.73
N GLN A 398 8.06 3.88 8.67
CA GLN A 398 8.78 3.49 7.48
C GLN A 398 8.79 4.65 6.45
N PRO A 399 9.53 4.55 5.34
CA PRO A 399 9.60 5.64 4.35
C PRO A 399 8.25 6.14 3.85
N TRP A 400 7.29 5.23 3.63
CA TRP A 400 5.93 5.60 3.21
C TRP A 400 5.22 6.43 4.30
N ASP A 401 5.22 5.96 5.54
CA ASP A 401 4.57 6.63 6.67
C ASP A 401 5.15 8.02 6.92
N SER A 402 6.49 8.11 6.89
CA SER A 402 7.22 9.37 7.09
C SER A 402 6.94 10.37 5.97
N SER A 403 6.81 9.90 4.75
CA SER A 403 6.45 10.71 3.60
C SER A 403 4.99 11.15 3.68
N ALA A 404 4.08 10.23 4.00
CA ALA A 404 2.65 10.50 4.13
C ALA A 404 2.36 11.58 5.18
N ILE A 405 2.88 11.44 6.39
CA ILE A 405 2.67 12.43 7.45
C ILE A 405 3.30 13.78 7.09
N SER A 406 4.47 13.80 6.46
CA SER A 406 5.15 15.03 6.04
C SER A 406 4.38 15.77 4.94
N ILE A 407 3.72 15.06 4.04
CA ILE A 407 2.92 15.66 2.96
C ILE A 407 1.55 16.09 3.46
N VAL A 408 0.87 15.27 4.24
CA VAL A 408 -0.49 15.56 4.70
C VAL A 408 -0.51 16.59 5.82
N TYR A 409 0.50 16.63 6.69
CA TYR A 409 0.53 17.48 7.89
C TYR A 409 1.75 18.37 8.02
N GLY A 410 2.86 17.97 7.44
CA GLY A 410 4.09 18.76 7.50
C GLY A 410 3.95 20.08 6.73
N ASN A 411 4.83 21.01 7.05
CA ASN A 411 5.11 22.12 6.14
C ASN A 411 5.84 21.60 4.91
N GLY A 412 5.48 20.50 4.29
CA GLY A 412 6.09 19.78 3.20
C GLY A 412 7.55 20.19 2.86
N PRO A 413 8.39 19.52 2.16
CA PRO A 413 9.61 20.12 1.65
C PRO A 413 9.19 21.41 0.96
N ALA A 414 9.80 22.56 1.37
CA ALA A 414 9.34 23.92 1.03
C ALA A 414 8.69 23.94 -0.34
N CYS A 415 7.35 24.06 -0.33
CA CYS A 415 6.54 23.86 -1.52
C CYS A 415 6.94 24.91 -2.55
N THR A 416 7.60 24.49 -3.60
CA THR A 416 8.07 25.37 -4.66
C THR A 416 7.04 25.37 -5.77
N PRO A 417 6.36 26.52 -6.03
CA PRO A 417 5.47 26.63 -7.16
C PRO A 417 6.16 26.24 -8.48
N PRO A 418 5.41 25.74 -9.46
CA PRO A 418 5.95 25.52 -10.79
C PRO A 418 6.64 26.75 -11.34
N SER A 419 7.77 26.59 -12.00
CA SER A 419 8.47 27.62 -12.71
C SER A 419 8.99 27.07 -14.03
N ILE A 420 8.90 27.85 -15.09
CA ILE A 420 9.40 27.46 -16.43
C ILE A 420 10.91 27.71 -16.48
N ALA A 421 11.69 26.63 -16.45
CA ALA A 421 13.15 26.69 -16.57
C ALA A 421 13.61 26.85 -18.02
N GLN A 422 12.90 26.24 -18.97
CA GLN A 422 13.15 26.41 -20.39
C GLN A 422 11.84 26.60 -21.14
N GLN A 423 11.73 27.71 -21.86
CA GLN A 423 10.55 28.05 -22.65
C GLN A 423 10.44 27.17 -23.90
N PRO A 424 9.22 26.88 -24.38
CA PRO A 424 9.05 26.20 -25.65
C PRO A 424 9.57 27.05 -26.79
N GLY A 425 10.30 26.43 -27.73
CA GLY A 425 10.87 27.10 -28.90
C GLY A 425 9.95 26.99 -30.11
N GLY A 426 9.76 28.11 -30.79
CA GLY A 426 9.07 28.12 -32.08
C GLY A 426 9.91 27.46 -33.19
N SER A 427 9.24 26.99 -34.25
CA SER A 427 9.89 26.42 -35.44
C SER A 427 9.09 26.70 -36.72
N THR A 428 9.72 26.44 -37.88
CA THR A 428 9.04 26.56 -39.18
C THR A 428 8.79 25.16 -39.73
N ILE A 429 7.58 24.90 -40.15
CA ILE A 429 7.18 23.66 -40.83
C ILE A 429 6.58 23.99 -42.19
N THR A 430 6.57 22.99 -43.05
CA THR A 430 5.76 23.06 -44.28
C THR A 430 4.34 22.58 -43.96
N SER A 431 3.33 23.19 -44.59
CA SER A 431 1.92 22.82 -44.39
C SER A 431 1.75 21.31 -44.43
N GLY A 432 1.21 20.80 -43.33
CA GLY A 432 0.90 19.42 -43.01
C GLY A 432 2.02 18.62 -42.34
N ASN A 433 3.14 19.21 -42.03
CA ASN A 433 4.14 18.61 -41.15
C ASN A 433 3.81 18.88 -39.68
N SER A 434 4.48 18.17 -38.81
CA SER A 434 4.40 18.36 -37.37
C SER A 434 5.72 18.93 -36.82
N ALA A 435 5.60 19.68 -35.75
CA ALA A 435 6.72 20.13 -34.93
C ALA A 435 6.55 19.64 -33.49
N PHE A 436 7.66 19.44 -32.79
CA PHE A 436 7.65 19.18 -31.37
C PHE A 436 7.84 20.47 -30.60
N LEU A 437 7.01 20.66 -29.59
CA LEU A 437 7.17 21.70 -28.59
C LEU A 437 7.52 21.03 -27.27
N SER A 438 8.56 21.53 -26.61
CA SER A 438 8.98 21.02 -25.32
C SER A 438 9.20 22.15 -24.33
N VAL A 439 8.91 21.90 -23.08
CA VAL A 439 9.13 22.79 -21.95
C VAL A 439 9.92 22.05 -20.88
N THR A 440 10.79 22.75 -20.18
CA THR A 440 11.36 22.25 -18.92
C THR A 440 10.82 23.09 -17.79
N ALA A 441 10.22 22.45 -16.81
CA ALA A 441 9.70 23.12 -15.62
C ALA A 441 10.34 22.53 -14.35
N THR A 442 10.45 23.37 -13.35
CA THR A 442 10.87 23.02 -11.98
C THR A 442 9.72 23.33 -11.03
N GLY A 443 9.72 22.71 -9.88
CA GLY A 443 8.69 22.85 -8.85
C GLY A 443 8.56 21.55 -8.07
N THR A 444 7.73 21.56 -7.05
CA THR A 444 7.46 20.34 -6.26
C THR A 444 6.61 19.37 -7.10
N PRO A 445 7.09 18.15 -7.37
CA PRO A 445 6.32 17.13 -8.10
C PRO A 445 5.05 16.68 -7.34
N PRO A 446 4.04 16.10 -8.07
CA PRO A 446 4.00 15.92 -9.52
C PRO A 446 3.68 17.22 -10.24
N LEU A 447 4.30 17.43 -11.44
CA LEU A 447 3.97 18.52 -12.33
C LEU A 447 3.07 18.00 -13.45
N THR A 448 1.97 18.70 -13.69
CA THR A 448 1.05 18.42 -14.81
C THR A 448 1.13 19.51 -15.84
N TYR A 449 0.95 19.15 -17.11
CA TYR A 449 1.12 20.02 -18.25
C TYR A 449 -0.15 20.06 -19.09
N GLN A 450 -0.66 21.26 -19.34
CA GLN A 450 -1.77 21.45 -20.28
C GLN A 450 -1.37 22.47 -21.32
N TRP A 451 -1.34 22.03 -22.58
CA TRP A 451 -1.01 22.90 -23.71
C TRP A 451 -2.25 23.58 -24.28
N PHE A 452 -2.05 24.78 -24.80
CA PHE A 452 -3.10 25.59 -25.41
C PHE A 452 -2.60 26.23 -26.70
N ALA A 453 -3.51 26.44 -27.67
CA ALA A 453 -3.25 27.25 -28.85
C ALA A 453 -3.64 28.70 -28.55
N GLY A 454 -2.82 29.65 -29.06
CA GLY A 454 -3.02 31.09 -28.89
C GLY A 454 -1.95 31.76 -28.06
N SER A 455 -2.27 32.92 -27.50
CA SER A 455 -1.37 33.71 -26.63
C SER A 455 -1.31 33.12 -25.24
N SER A 456 -0.16 33.23 -24.57
CA SER A 456 0.03 32.82 -23.19
C SER A 456 -1.05 33.40 -22.27
N GLY A 457 -1.58 32.54 -21.39
CA GLY A 457 -2.68 32.89 -20.47
C GLY A 457 -4.10 32.65 -21.03
N ASN A 458 -4.26 32.46 -22.33
CA ASN A 458 -5.56 32.17 -22.94
C ASN A 458 -5.84 30.65 -22.95
N THR A 459 -6.72 30.19 -22.08
CA THR A 459 -7.08 28.77 -21.89
C THR A 459 -8.26 28.31 -22.76
N SER A 460 -8.77 29.14 -23.66
CA SER A 460 -9.99 28.83 -24.45
C SER A 460 -9.83 27.70 -25.47
N THR A 461 -8.58 27.39 -25.87
CA THR A 461 -8.29 26.40 -26.92
C THR A 461 -7.28 25.37 -26.41
N PRO A 462 -7.72 24.40 -25.59
CA PRO A 462 -6.82 23.34 -25.13
C PRO A 462 -6.37 22.45 -26.29
N VAL A 463 -5.12 21.99 -26.25
CA VAL A 463 -4.52 21.06 -27.18
C VAL A 463 -4.38 19.71 -26.49
N ASN A 464 -4.75 18.62 -27.20
CA ASN A 464 -4.57 17.27 -26.68
C ASN A 464 -3.08 16.95 -26.50
N GLY A 465 -2.73 16.47 -25.32
CA GLY A 465 -1.37 16.10 -24.93
C GLY A 465 -1.06 16.63 -23.52
N ALA A 466 -0.69 15.71 -22.62
CA ALA A 466 -0.52 15.96 -21.18
C ALA A 466 0.94 15.74 -20.74
N GLY A 467 1.91 16.21 -21.47
CA GLY A 467 3.32 16.03 -21.12
C GLY A 467 4.15 17.30 -21.32
N ALA A 468 5.38 17.27 -20.83
CA ALA A 468 6.36 18.33 -21.05
C ALA A 468 6.71 18.53 -22.53
N THR A 469 6.32 17.59 -23.39
CA THR A 469 6.53 17.65 -24.84
C THR A 469 5.25 17.24 -25.56
N ILE A 470 4.87 18.01 -26.57
CA ILE A 470 3.77 17.68 -27.48
C ILE A 470 4.21 17.76 -28.94
N SER A 471 3.48 17.05 -29.80
CA SER A 471 3.61 17.18 -31.26
C SER A 471 2.40 17.94 -31.79
N VAL A 472 2.63 18.99 -32.57
CA VAL A 472 1.60 19.83 -33.19
C VAL A 472 1.81 19.94 -34.69
N GLY A 473 0.73 19.87 -35.47
CA GLY A 473 0.75 20.02 -36.93
C GLY A 473 -0.32 20.99 -37.40
N PRO A 474 -0.17 22.31 -37.13
CA PRO A 474 -1.18 23.27 -37.52
C PRO A 474 -1.21 23.46 -39.05
N ALA A 475 -2.40 23.68 -39.60
CA ALA A 475 -2.58 23.96 -41.02
C ALA A 475 -2.18 25.41 -41.40
N VAL A 476 -2.14 26.31 -40.42
CA VAL A 476 -1.76 27.73 -40.56
C VAL A 476 -0.82 28.10 -39.41
N THR A 477 -0.02 29.15 -39.60
CA THR A 477 0.87 29.66 -38.54
C THR A 477 0.11 29.87 -37.25
N THR A 478 0.50 29.14 -36.18
CA THR A 478 -0.21 29.06 -34.91
C THR A 478 0.78 29.14 -33.76
N SER A 479 0.44 29.89 -32.72
CA SER A 479 1.21 29.94 -31.47
C SER A 479 0.65 28.98 -30.45
N TYR A 480 1.52 28.42 -29.61
CA TYR A 480 1.18 27.47 -28.55
C TYR A 480 1.91 27.86 -27.27
N TRP A 481 1.29 27.58 -26.14
CA TRP A 481 1.87 27.76 -24.82
C TRP A 481 1.40 26.66 -23.89
N VAL A 482 2.08 26.48 -22.76
CA VAL A 482 1.76 25.45 -21.78
C VAL A 482 1.55 26.06 -20.40
N ARG A 483 0.50 25.60 -19.71
CA ARG A 483 0.32 25.82 -18.28
C ARG A 483 0.87 24.61 -17.54
N VAL A 484 1.77 24.86 -16.62
CA VAL A 484 2.32 23.86 -15.71
C VAL A 484 1.68 24.08 -14.35
N THR A 485 0.98 23.06 -13.87
CA THR A 485 0.42 23.00 -12.52
C THR A 485 1.21 22.00 -11.69
N GLY A 486 1.40 22.31 -10.44
CA GLY A 486 2.03 21.45 -9.44
C GLY A 486 1.20 21.46 -8.17
N GLN A 487 1.66 20.77 -7.16
CA GLN A 487 1.02 20.80 -5.84
C GLN A 487 0.96 22.23 -5.25
N CYS A 488 1.85 23.10 -5.68
CA CYS A 488 1.99 24.45 -5.14
C CYS A 488 1.45 25.48 -6.11
N ALA A 489 0.56 26.33 -5.63
CA ALA A 489 0.10 27.49 -6.38
C ALA A 489 1.14 28.63 -6.31
N PRO A 490 1.17 29.55 -7.31
CA PRO A 490 0.37 29.54 -8.53
C PRO A 490 0.93 28.63 -9.63
N ALA A 491 0.09 28.25 -10.60
CA ALA A 491 0.54 27.63 -11.84
C ALA A 491 1.47 28.56 -12.63
N ALA A 492 2.36 27.98 -13.42
CA ALA A 492 3.26 28.73 -14.30
C ALA A 492 2.82 28.61 -15.76
N ASP A 493 2.69 29.73 -16.43
CA ASP A 493 2.40 29.80 -17.85
C ASP A 493 3.69 30.08 -18.64
N SER A 494 3.92 29.32 -19.70
CA SER A 494 5.06 29.58 -20.59
C SER A 494 4.81 30.79 -21.50
N ALA A 495 5.87 31.33 -22.06
CA ALA A 495 5.76 32.17 -23.24
C ALA A 495 5.13 31.38 -24.41
N ALA A 496 4.51 32.07 -25.35
CA ALA A 496 3.97 31.45 -26.53
C ALA A 496 5.09 31.18 -27.56
N ALA A 497 5.15 29.94 -28.07
CA ALA A 497 6.01 29.49 -29.14
C ALA A 497 5.23 29.45 -30.46
N THR A 498 5.71 30.08 -31.49
CA THR A 498 5.01 30.13 -32.78
C THR A 498 5.56 29.07 -33.74
N ILE A 499 4.65 28.24 -34.25
CA ILE A 499 4.93 27.33 -35.37
C ILE A 499 4.52 28.05 -36.66
N THR A 500 5.52 28.48 -37.44
CA THR A 500 5.30 29.11 -38.72
C THR A 500 5.06 28.06 -39.79
N VAL A 501 3.97 28.18 -40.54
CA VAL A 501 3.60 27.22 -41.59
C VAL A 501 3.83 27.83 -42.97
N ASN A 502 4.75 27.24 -43.71
CA ASN A 502 4.98 27.59 -45.12
C ASN A 502 4.06 26.74 -46.04
N PRO A 503 3.65 27.25 -47.20
CA PRO A 503 2.86 26.50 -48.19
C PRO A 503 3.54 25.21 -48.63
N ALA A 504 2.78 24.18 -48.91
CA ALA A 504 3.29 22.86 -49.28
C ALA A 504 3.87 22.86 -50.70
N ASN A 505 5.18 22.67 -50.81
CA ASN A 505 5.73 21.87 -51.93
C ASN A 505 6.04 20.51 -51.34
N CYS A 506 5.77 19.40 -52.09
CA CYS A 506 5.98 18.02 -51.61
C CYS A 506 7.48 17.79 -51.26
N PRO A 507 7.92 17.96 -50.03
CA PRO A 507 9.32 17.93 -49.69
C PRO A 507 9.82 16.50 -49.50
N THR A 508 11.12 16.29 -49.66
CA THR A 508 11.79 15.04 -49.29
C THR A 508 11.74 14.84 -47.78
N VAL A 509 11.56 13.59 -47.34
CA VAL A 509 11.64 13.24 -45.93
C VAL A 509 13.05 13.48 -45.42
N VAL A 510 13.19 14.29 -44.38
CA VAL A 510 14.47 14.53 -43.67
C VAL A 510 14.39 13.87 -42.30
N LEU A 511 15.39 13.07 -41.99
CA LEU A 511 15.46 12.29 -40.75
C LEU A 511 16.52 12.84 -39.80
N GLY A 512 16.20 12.93 -38.55
CA GLY A 512 17.18 13.11 -37.48
C GLY A 512 17.88 11.79 -37.14
N THR A 513 18.77 11.84 -36.16
CA THR A 513 19.42 10.63 -35.62
C THR A 513 18.43 9.82 -34.77
N PRO A 514 18.24 8.53 -35.04
CA PRO A 514 17.37 7.71 -34.21
C PRO A 514 17.95 7.56 -32.81
N GLN A 515 17.07 7.52 -31.82
CA GLN A 515 17.40 7.43 -30.41
C GLN A 515 16.84 6.12 -29.84
N ALA A 516 17.56 5.56 -28.85
CA ALA A 516 17.09 4.45 -28.03
C ALA A 516 17.22 4.84 -26.56
N ILE A 517 16.10 5.09 -25.92
CA ILE A 517 16.05 5.58 -24.52
C ILE A 517 15.60 4.44 -23.61
N PRO A 518 16.36 4.11 -22.55
CA PRO A 518 15.92 3.12 -21.56
C PRO A 518 14.63 3.59 -20.88
N VAL A 519 13.66 2.69 -20.81
CA VAL A 519 12.38 2.93 -20.12
C VAL A 519 12.01 1.69 -19.31
N ASN A 520 11.04 1.80 -18.41
CA ASN A 520 10.56 0.64 -17.66
C ASN A 520 9.98 -0.42 -18.64
N GLY A 521 10.56 -1.61 -18.66
CA GLY A 521 10.18 -2.70 -19.55
C GLY A 521 10.91 -2.77 -20.90
N GLY A 522 11.98 -1.98 -21.12
CA GLY A 522 12.77 -2.10 -22.35
C GLY A 522 13.44 -0.80 -22.81
N PHE A 523 13.44 -0.57 -24.11
CA PHE A 523 13.99 0.63 -24.75
C PHE A 523 12.93 1.24 -25.68
N GLN A 524 12.80 2.54 -25.62
CA GLN A 524 11.94 3.30 -26.52
C GLN A 524 12.77 3.81 -27.69
N LEU A 525 12.48 3.32 -28.89
CA LEU A 525 13.08 3.78 -30.15
C LEU A 525 12.29 4.97 -30.66
N SER A 526 12.96 6.06 -31.02
CA SER A 526 12.32 7.26 -31.58
C SER A 526 13.21 7.93 -32.62
N ILE A 527 12.60 8.71 -33.51
CA ILE A 527 13.29 9.47 -34.53
C ILE A 527 12.55 10.78 -34.82
N ASN A 528 13.28 11.87 -34.94
CA ASN A 528 12.73 13.14 -35.39
C ASN A 528 12.65 13.18 -36.92
N THR A 529 11.55 13.72 -37.45
CA THR A 529 11.29 13.78 -38.90
C THR A 529 10.80 15.15 -39.30
N SER A 530 11.16 15.57 -40.50
CA SER A 530 10.60 16.74 -41.16
C SER A 530 10.47 16.48 -42.66
N GLY A 531 9.77 17.35 -43.39
CA GLY A 531 9.58 17.17 -44.83
C GLY A 531 8.34 16.35 -45.20
N GLY A 532 7.15 16.64 -44.63
CA GLY A 532 5.86 16.01 -44.94
C GLY A 532 4.78 16.30 -43.90
N ASN A 533 3.55 15.93 -44.21
CA ASN A 533 2.36 16.29 -43.43
C ASN A 533 1.81 15.15 -42.56
N SER A 534 2.25 13.98 -42.75
CA SER A 534 1.89 12.80 -42.01
C SER A 534 2.97 11.79 -42.29
N PHE A 535 3.44 11.15 -41.26
CA PHE A 535 4.49 10.16 -41.40
C PHE A 535 4.02 8.81 -40.91
N THR A 536 4.35 7.78 -41.69
CA THR A 536 4.30 6.39 -41.25
C THR A 536 5.71 5.94 -40.91
N TYR A 537 5.86 5.23 -39.81
CA TYR A 537 7.13 4.77 -39.27
C TYR A 537 7.11 3.26 -39.21
N LEU A 538 8.09 2.63 -39.84
CA LEU A 538 8.28 1.18 -39.78
C LEU A 538 9.71 0.91 -39.27
N TRP A 539 9.82 0.20 -38.20
CA TRP A 539 11.09 -0.16 -37.59
C TRP A 539 11.52 -1.56 -37.98
N PHE A 540 12.81 -1.72 -38.19
CA PHE A 540 13.44 -2.96 -38.66
C PHE A 540 14.63 -3.31 -37.79
N LEU A 541 14.88 -4.62 -37.65
CA LEU A 541 16.05 -5.17 -37.02
C LEU A 541 17.17 -5.32 -38.04
N GLY A 542 18.39 -4.87 -37.70
CA GLY A 542 19.57 -5.06 -38.53
C GLY A 542 20.17 -3.76 -39.08
N THR A 543 20.81 -3.84 -40.24
CA THR A 543 21.51 -2.73 -40.89
C THR A 543 20.62 -1.97 -41.87
N SER A 544 20.81 -0.65 -41.95
CA SER A 544 20.07 0.24 -42.89
C SER A 544 20.87 0.45 -44.17
N PRO A 545 20.27 0.52 -45.38
CA PRO A 545 18.96 -0.02 -45.75
C PRO A 545 19.04 -1.52 -46.00
N GLY A 546 18.55 -2.32 -45.12
CA GLY A 546 18.51 -3.77 -45.27
C GLY A 546 17.05 -4.26 -45.36
N LEU A 547 16.83 -5.43 -46.00
CA LEU A 547 15.55 -6.12 -45.90
C LEU A 547 15.46 -6.88 -44.56
N GLY A 548 15.78 -6.19 -43.46
CA GLY A 548 15.64 -6.73 -42.11
C GLY A 548 14.20 -7.05 -41.77
N SER A 549 13.98 -7.89 -40.78
CA SER A 549 12.64 -8.18 -40.28
C SER A 549 12.02 -6.91 -39.69
N GLN A 550 10.85 -6.53 -40.22
CA GLN A 550 10.06 -5.49 -39.59
C GLN A 550 9.62 -5.95 -38.19
N ILE A 551 9.87 -5.09 -37.21
CA ILE A 551 9.58 -5.40 -35.80
C ILE A 551 8.38 -4.63 -35.24
N GLY A 552 8.01 -3.53 -35.89
CA GLY A 552 6.86 -2.73 -35.46
C GLY A 552 6.67 -1.46 -36.25
N ALA A 553 5.63 -0.73 -35.91
CA ALA A 553 5.26 0.56 -36.50
C ALA A 553 5.01 1.59 -35.39
N GLY A 554 5.15 2.88 -35.78
CA GLY A 554 4.94 3.99 -34.86
C GLY A 554 6.25 4.67 -34.41
N ASN A 555 6.10 5.82 -33.82
CA ASN A 555 7.21 6.62 -33.27
C ASN A 555 6.69 7.40 -32.04
N PRO A 556 7.06 6.95 -30.85
CA PRO A 556 8.08 5.93 -30.55
C PRO A 556 7.60 4.46 -30.64
N LEU A 557 8.55 3.51 -30.70
CA LEU A 557 8.33 2.06 -30.61
C LEU A 557 9.06 1.47 -29.40
N LEU A 558 8.38 0.68 -28.61
CA LEU A 558 8.99 -0.05 -27.48
C LEU A 558 9.59 -1.38 -27.95
N VAL A 559 10.85 -1.64 -27.57
CA VAL A 559 11.56 -2.89 -27.85
C VAL A 559 12.22 -3.43 -26.58
N ASN A 560 12.27 -4.76 -26.45
CA ASN A 560 12.95 -5.42 -25.34
C ASN A 560 13.85 -6.57 -25.85
N PRO A 561 15.01 -6.26 -26.45
CA PRO A 561 15.89 -7.27 -27.00
C PRO A 561 16.61 -8.07 -25.89
N ALA A 562 16.68 -9.40 -26.05
CA ALA A 562 17.42 -10.27 -25.14
C ALA A 562 18.96 -10.19 -25.34
N GLN A 563 19.41 -9.66 -26.45
CA GLN A 563 20.82 -9.47 -26.83
C GLN A 563 21.01 -8.10 -27.48
N THR A 564 22.27 -7.65 -27.54
CA THR A 564 22.61 -6.42 -28.29
C THR A 564 22.06 -6.49 -29.69
N ALA A 565 21.28 -5.50 -30.07
CA ALA A 565 20.57 -5.47 -31.34
C ALA A 565 20.59 -4.07 -31.95
N SER A 566 20.63 -4.00 -33.26
CA SER A 566 20.63 -2.77 -34.03
C SER A 566 19.31 -2.58 -34.74
N TYR A 567 18.82 -1.37 -34.78
CA TYR A 567 17.53 -1.01 -35.32
C TYR A 567 17.63 0.20 -36.25
N TRP A 568 16.78 0.25 -37.25
CA TRP A 568 16.62 1.40 -38.12
C TRP A 568 15.14 1.62 -38.46
N CYS A 569 14.80 2.83 -38.88
CA CYS A 569 13.42 3.23 -39.18
C CYS A 569 13.29 3.68 -40.64
N ARG A 570 12.28 3.15 -41.34
CA ARG A 570 11.81 3.70 -42.60
C ARG A 570 10.64 4.62 -42.33
N VAL A 571 10.76 5.84 -42.84
CA VAL A 571 9.73 6.85 -42.68
C VAL A 571 9.20 7.23 -44.06
N THR A 572 7.88 7.22 -44.20
CA THR A 572 7.18 7.61 -45.40
C THR A 572 6.26 8.78 -45.12
N ASN A 573 6.31 9.84 -45.91
CA ASN A 573 5.38 10.97 -45.79
C ASN A 573 4.10 10.74 -46.62
N ASN A 574 3.12 11.61 -46.47
CA ASN A 574 1.86 11.57 -47.25
C ASN A 574 2.02 11.80 -48.77
N CYS A 575 3.21 12.20 -49.20
CA CYS A 575 3.58 12.32 -50.62
C CYS A 575 4.24 11.02 -51.15
N SER A 576 4.25 9.97 -50.39
CA SER A 576 4.91 8.67 -50.69
C SER A 576 6.45 8.77 -50.80
N ASN A 577 7.06 9.89 -50.39
CA ASN A 577 8.51 9.96 -50.26
C ASN A 577 8.96 9.17 -49.03
N THR A 578 9.99 8.37 -49.20
CA THR A 578 10.54 7.52 -48.14
C THR A 578 11.99 7.90 -47.84
N ALA A 579 12.39 7.77 -46.58
CA ALA A 579 13.76 7.82 -46.15
C ALA A 579 14.05 6.77 -45.09
N ASP A 580 15.26 6.22 -45.10
CA ASP A 580 15.72 5.22 -44.15
C ASP A 580 16.73 5.89 -43.19
N SER A 581 16.55 5.66 -41.90
CA SER A 581 17.40 6.25 -40.87
C SER A 581 18.76 5.58 -40.80
N ALA A 582 19.72 6.25 -40.17
CA ALA A 582 20.89 5.61 -39.59
C ALA A 582 20.45 4.52 -38.58
N VAL A 583 21.40 3.63 -38.25
CA VAL A 583 21.18 2.57 -37.28
C VAL A 583 21.35 3.11 -35.86
N VAL A 584 20.47 2.70 -34.95
CA VAL A 584 20.64 2.83 -33.51
C VAL A 584 20.83 1.45 -32.87
N THR A 585 21.83 1.32 -32.00
CA THR A 585 22.15 0.05 -31.36
C THR A 585 21.76 0.08 -29.88
N VAL A 586 20.94 -0.86 -29.49
CA VAL A 586 20.63 -1.15 -28.08
C VAL A 586 21.63 -2.19 -27.60
N THR A 587 22.53 -1.77 -26.71
CA THR A 587 23.54 -2.65 -26.14
C THR A 587 23.03 -3.33 -24.88
N ILE A 588 22.93 -4.64 -24.90
CA ILE A 588 22.61 -5.44 -23.72
C ILE A 588 23.91 -5.97 -23.16
N VAL A 589 24.21 -5.61 -21.94
CA VAL A 589 25.34 -6.20 -21.20
C VAL A 589 24.89 -7.56 -20.68
N PRO A 590 25.46 -8.68 -21.17
CA PRO A 590 25.06 -9.99 -20.69
C PRO A 590 25.30 -10.09 -19.18
N CYS A 591 24.27 -10.50 -18.50
CA CYS A 591 24.45 -10.87 -17.11
C CYS A 591 25.26 -12.18 -17.04
N SER A 592 26.32 -12.19 -16.27
CA SER A 592 27.12 -13.38 -15.99
C SER A 592 26.68 -13.98 -14.66
N ALA A 593 26.25 -15.24 -14.67
CA ALA A 593 25.91 -15.96 -13.45
C ALA A 593 27.09 -16.00 -12.46
N PRO A 594 26.84 -16.04 -11.16
CA PRO A 594 27.89 -16.10 -10.17
C PRO A 594 28.68 -17.41 -10.33
N GLN A 595 30.00 -17.31 -10.20
CA GLN A 595 30.89 -18.45 -10.18
C GLN A 595 31.82 -18.31 -8.99
N ILE A 596 32.13 -19.42 -8.34
CA ILE A 596 33.07 -19.44 -7.23
C ILE A 596 34.48 -19.66 -7.79
N VAL A 597 35.39 -18.73 -7.51
CA VAL A 597 36.78 -18.76 -7.92
C VAL A 597 37.64 -19.43 -6.86
N ASN A 598 37.39 -19.13 -5.60
CA ASN A 598 38.07 -19.74 -4.47
C ASN A 598 37.05 -20.21 -3.44
N GLN A 599 37.14 -21.47 -3.06
CA GLN A 599 36.33 -22.05 -1.99
C GLN A 599 36.82 -21.62 -0.61
N PRO A 600 35.93 -21.53 0.39
CA PRO A 600 36.34 -21.34 1.77
C PRO A 600 37.27 -22.48 2.20
N GLN A 601 38.45 -22.14 2.76
CA GLN A 601 39.45 -23.11 3.20
C GLN A 601 39.21 -23.50 4.66
N ASN A 602 39.44 -24.75 4.97
CA ASN A 602 39.42 -25.23 6.35
C ASN A 602 40.48 -24.52 7.19
N GLN A 603 40.16 -24.24 8.43
CA GLN A 603 41.03 -23.56 9.39
C GLN A 603 41.00 -24.23 10.75
N THR A 604 41.91 -23.86 11.60
CA THR A 604 41.91 -24.21 13.02
C THR A 604 41.83 -22.92 13.87
N ALA A 605 41.12 -23.00 14.97
CA ALA A 605 41.02 -21.91 15.94
C ALA A 605 41.09 -22.48 17.35
N LEU A 606 41.60 -21.72 18.30
CA LEU A 606 41.53 -22.12 19.70
C LEU A 606 40.08 -21.94 20.23
N ILE A 607 39.70 -22.80 21.14
CA ILE A 607 38.41 -22.67 21.80
C ILE A 607 38.26 -21.26 22.42
N GLY A 608 37.11 -20.64 22.21
CA GLY A 608 36.82 -19.28 22.68
C GLY A 608 37.33 -18.16 21.79
N THR A 609 37.89 -18.48 20.60
CA THR A 609 38.35 -17.48 19.62
C THR A 609 37.48 -17.49 18.37
N THR A 610 37.68 -16.51 17.52
CA THR A 610 37.08 -16.39 16.19
C THR A 610 38.07 -16.74 15.10
N ALA A 611 37.60 -17.08 13.90
CA ALA A 611 38.44 -17.25 12.73
C ALA A 611 37.76 -16.62 11.50
N SER A 612 38.51 -16.27 10.47
CA SER A 612 37.97 -15.65 9.27
C SER A 612 37.98 -16.61 8.10
N LEU A 613 36.88 -16.72 7.39
CA LEU A 613 36.75 -17.46 6.15
C LEU A 613 36.54 -16.51 4.99
N THR A 614 37.13 -16.84 3.86
CA THR A 614 37.05 -16.04 2.63
C THR A 614 36.59 -16.90 1.46
N VAL A 615 35.71 -16.34 0.64
CA VAL A 615 35.27 -16.91 -0.64
C VAL A 615 35.61 -15.95 -1.77
N GLY A 616 36.09 -16.45 -2.89
CA GLY A 616 36.25 -15.68 -4.11
C GLY A 616 35.11 -15.96 -5.08
N ALA A 617 34.53 -14.94 -5.63
CA ALA A 617 33.45 -15.07 -6.61
C ALA A 617 33.58 -14.06 -7.74
N ASN A 618 33.21 -14.50 -8.95
CA ASN A 618 33.04 -13.70 -10.16
C ASN A 618 31.56 -13.69 -10.55
N GLY A 619 31.21 -12.84 -11.48
CA GLY A 619 29.85 -12.66 -11.99
C GLY A 619 29.45 -11.19 -12.01
N THR A 620 28.29 -10.88 -12.56
CA THR A 620 27.78 -9.51 -12.64
C THR A 620 27.25 -9.07 -11.27
N ALA A 621 27.95 -8.15 -10.61
CA ALA A 621 27.60 -7.59 -9.30
C ALA A 621 27.12 -8.64 -8.27
N PRO A 622 27.94 -9.65 -7.93
CA PRO A 622 27.50 -10.72 -7.04
C PRO A 622 27.39 -10.22 -5.59
N THR A 623 26.32 -10.62 -4.94
CA THR A 623 26.15 -10.49 -3.49
C THR A 623 26.50 -11.80 -2.81
N ILE A 624 27.16 -11.74 -1.65
CA ILE A 624 27.64 -12.90 -0.92
C ILE A 624 27.02 -12.88 0.48
N THR A 625 26.32 -13.97 0.81
CA THR A 625 25.75 -14.19 2.14
C THR A 625 26.32 -15.48 2.73
N TRP A 626 26.78 -15.42 3.98
CA TRP A 626 27.35 -16.55 4.69
C TRP A 626 26.38 -17.17 5.68
N PHE A 627 26.47 -18.48 5.80
CA PHE A 627 25.64 -19.30 6.68
C PHE A 627 26.50 -20.26 7.49
N GLN A 628 26.03 -20.58 8.70
CA GLN A 628 26.61 -21.62 9.54
C GLN A 628 25.93 -22.96 9.24
N GLY A 629 26.73 -24.01 9.10
CA GLY A 629 26.27 -25.37 8.83
C GLY A 629 26.80 -25.94 7.53
N PRO A 630 26.29 -27.09 7.08
CA PRO A 630 26.66 -27.68 5.80
C PRO A 630 26.16 -26.83 4.64
N SER A 631 26.86 -26.87 3.50
CA SER A 631 26.49 -26.16 2.28
C SER A 631 25.03 -26.46 1.88
N GLY A 632 24.29 -25.42 1.52
CA GLY A 632 22.87 -25.50 1.18
C GLY A 632 21.90 -25.22 2.35
N ASN A 633 22.35 -25.29 3.59
CA ASN A 633 21.50 -24.98 4.76
C ASN A 633 21.51 -23.47 5.06
N THR A 634 20.41 -22.80 4.78
CA THR A 634 20.26 -21.34 4.93
C THR A 634 19.65 -20.90 6.26
N SER A 635 19.39 -21.82 7.20
CA SER A 635 18.67 -21.52 8.45
C SER A 635 19.39 -20.55 9.40
N THR A 636 20.73 -20.43 9.28
CA THR A 636 21.54 -19.63 10.21
C THR A 636 22.47 -18.69 9.43
N PRO A 637 22.00 -17.54 8.98
CA PRO A 637 22.86 -16.53 8.35
C PRO A 637 23.81 -15.92 9.39
N VAL A 638 25.09 -15.72 9.00
CA VAL A 638 26.14 -15.22 9.90
C VAL A 638 26.85 -13.96 9.40
N GLY A 639 26.62 -13.55 8.16
CA GLY A 639 27.22 -12.34 7.63
C GLY A 639 27.19 -12.24 6.10
N SER A 640 27.78 -11.19 5.58
CA SER A 640 27.86 -10.92 4.13
C SER A 640 29.24 -10.41 3.72
N GLY A 641 29.52 -10.48 2.41
CA GLY A 641 30.78 -10.02 1.83
C GLY A 641 31.78 -11.14 1.57
N LYS A 642 32.92 -10.80 0.97
CA LYS A 642 33.96 -11.77 0.56
C LYS A 642 34.58 -12.53 1.74
N THR A 643 34.62 -11.91 2.89
CA THR A 643 35.23 -12.49 4.10
C THR A 643 34.26 -12.33 5.26
N ILE A 644 34.08 -13.38 6.06
CA ILE A 644 33.42 -13.31 7.34
C ILE A 644 34.37 -13.61 8.48
N THR A 645 34.07 -13.07 9.65
CA THR A 645 34.65 -13.52 10.92
C THR A 645 33.58 -14.33 11.64
N SER A 646 33.92 -15.56 12.02
CA SER A 646 32.98 -16.43 12.74
C SER A 646 32.59 -15.83 14.07
N PRO A 647 31.43 -16.20 14.63
CA PRO A 647 31.19 -16.04 16.06
C PRO A 647 32.30 -16.74 16.88
N VAL A 648 32.38 -16.44 18.17
CA VAL A 648 33.28 -17.13 19.10
C VAL A 648 32.99 -18.64 19.08
N LEU A 649 33.99 -19.45 18.78
CA LEU A 649 33.83 -20.88 18.54
C LEU A 649 34.11 -21.69 19.82
N THR A 650 33.14 -22.50 20.22
CA THR A 650 33.29 -23.47 21.32
C THR A 650 33.37 -24.92 20.84
N GLN A 651 33.06 -25.16 19.58
CA GLN A 651 33.12 -26.47 18.92
C GLN A 651 33.45 -26.31 17.44
N THR A 652 33.97 -27.38 16.85
CA THR A 652 34.21 -27.42 15.40
C THR A 652 32.92 -27.10 14.63
N THR A 653 33.01 -26.12 13.75
CA THR A 653 31.83 -25.54 13.09
C THR A 653 32.11 -25.34 11.60
N GLN A 654 31.08 -25.55 10.79
CA GLN A 654 31.14 -25.34 9.35
C GLN A 654 30.47 -24.03 8.97
N PHE A 655 31.00 -23.38 7.93
CA PHE A 655 30.42 -22.18 7.32
C PHE A 655 30.54 -22.27 5.82
N TRP A 656 29.54 -21.76 5.11
CA TRP A 656 29.52 -21.72 3.66
C TRP A 656 28.91 -20.42 3.16
N ALA A 657 29.11 -20.09 1.91
CA ALA A 657 28.63 -18.86 1.31
C ALA A 657 27.69 -19.12 0.12
N ARG A 658 26.56 -18.43 0.06
CA ARG A 658 25.72 -18.32 -1.12
C ARG A 658 26.05 -17.04 -1.85
N ILE A 659 26.35 -17.15 -3.12
CA ILE A 659 26.63 -16.03 -4.01
C ILE A 659 25.45 -15.90 -4.96
N THR A 660 24.83 -14.71 -5.01
CA THR A 660 23.64 -14.44 -5.82
C THR A 660 23.81 -13.19 -6.66
N ASN A 661 23.22 -13.19 -7.83
CA ASN A 661 22.95 -11.99 -8.62
C ASN A 661 21.67 -12.18 -9.45
N SER A 662 21.35 -11.24 -10.32
CA SER A 662 20.16 -11.32 -11.18
C SER A 662 20.17 -12.50 -12.17
N CYS A 663 21.31 -13.18 -12.35
CA CYS A 663 21.49 -14.34 -13.24
C CYS A 663 21.42 -15.68 -12.54
N GLY A 664 21.30 -15.72 -11.24
CA GLY A 664 21.20 -16.95 -10.49
C GLY A 664 22.01 -16.92 -9.18
N SER A 665 22.15 -18.09 -8.61
CA SER A 665 22.89 -18.31 -7.37
C SER A 665 23.78 -19.55 -7.45
N ILE A 666 24.86 -19.54 -6.67
CA ILE A 666 25.76 -20.69 -6.49
C ILE A 666 26.17 -20.75 -5.02
N ASP A 667 26.28 -21.98 -4.50
CA ASP A 667 26.67 -22.27 -3.13
C ASP A 667 28.10 -22.75 -3.07
N SER A 668 28.89 -22.25 -2.13
CA SER A 668 30.23 -22.74 -1.87
C SER A 668 30.22 -24.09 -1.13
N ASN A 669 31.30 -24.80 -1.20
CA ASN A 669 31.58 -25.85 -0.24
C ASN A 669 31.63 -25.25 1.18
N ALA A 670 31.36 -26.06 2.18
CA ALA A 670 31.55 -25.63 3.55
C ALA A 670 33.02 -25.66 3.93
N GLY A 671 33.53 -24.54 4.46
CA GLY A 671 34.80 -24.50 5.15
C GLY A 671 34.61 -24.86 6.62
N THR A 672 35.39 -25.77 7.12
CA THR A 672 35.33 -26.22 8.52
C THR A 672 36.37 -25.48 9.35
N ILE A 673 35.93 -24.86 10.44
CA ILE A 673 36.86 -24.36 11.45
C ILE A 673 36.93 -25.38 12.59
N THR A 674 38.04 -26.07 12.65
CA THR A 674 38.32 -27.06 13.71
C THR A 674 38.74 -26.34 14.98
N VAL A 675 38.06 -26.61 16.07
CA VAL A 675 38.38 -26.00 17.37
C VAL A 675 39.34 -26.89 18.13
N GLU A 676 40.48 -26.32 18.49
CA GLU A 676 41.52 -26.97 19.27
C GLU A 676 41.55 -26.44 20.70
N VAL A 677 41.79 -27.32 21.64
CA VAL A 677 42.01 -26.97 23.03
C VAL A 677 43.50 -26.69 23.25
N ALA A 678 43.83 -25.56 23.84
CA ALA A 678 45.24 -25.27 24.15
C ALA A 678 45.81 -26.35 25.08
N ARG A 679 46.75 -27.14 24.57
CA ARG A 679 47.49 -28.10 25.41
C ARG A 679 48.50 -27.34 26.27
N HIS A 680 48.23 -27.24 27.56
CA HIS A 680 49.25 -26.84 28.49
C HIS A 680 50.40 -27.85 28.47
N ARG A 681 51.52 -27.46 27.88
CA ARG A 681 52.78 -28.18 28.03
C ARG A 681 53.23 -27.99 29.51
N ALA A 682 53.00 -29.00 30.32
CA ALA A 682 53.62 -29.04 31.64
C ALA A 682 55.16 -29.06 31.47
N ALA A 683 55.80 -27.98 31.88
CA ALA A 683 57.25 -27.97 31.95
C ALA A 683 57.66 -28.94 33.09
N ARG A 684 58.25 -30.07 32.71
CA ARG A 684 58.99 -30.85 33.70
C ARG A 684 60.26 -30.11 34.03
N ARG A 685 60.45 -29.83 35.29
CA ARG A 685 61.75 -29.61 35.91
C ARG A 685 62.50 -30.93 36.01
#